data_f46a0ac0dde80aa68d097c6d8fccba35
#
_entry.id   f46a0ac0dde80aa68d097c6d8fccba35
#
_cell.length_a   1.000
_cell.length_b   1.000
_cell.length_c   1.000
_cell.angle_alpha   90.00
_cell.angle_beta   90.00
_cell.angle_gamma   90.00
#
_symmetry.space_group_name_H-M   'P 1'
#
loop_
_entity.id
_entity.type
_entity.pdbx_description
1 polymer ?
#
loop_
_entity_poly.entity_id
_entity_poly.type
_entity_poly.pdbx_seq_one_letter_code
_entity_poly.pdbx_strand_id
1 'polypeptide(L)'
;MQEHLAEKIDELVEDGVPYDEAVRRAHSTFGTLSVVAENSRDVWDNPLESLGRDVHTAALKILRSARWALPIIMAMALGIGACTAIFTLIHAILLKPLPVETPQALYRVGDQDNQAGSDRIGFQSDDGDFYLFSYSLYLHLRSVIPEFSSLAAVESGPDLFSVRYPGRVPKAVAGEFVSGNYFETLGVTPALGRTLTDADAMPAAAPVVVMSYRAWQQDYAGDRRIIGSELILQGQTVKVVGVSSPQFFGDRVTPNPPVFWIPLTLEPKLRRICPSLPHPEENWLYLVGRVRSGVRVDALQGKISDRLRQWLATQSAYTTLPNSGAISRQHVILTQASTGIQEFQAQTQDELKFLLACATLVLFASCISAANLLLKTGRAQRQETLRRIALGASRYRVIQKSVIESSVLAIVGGLAGLLISYTVATVVLSLAFPNAPYSEIHAAASLPIAGFALWISLTAGVIIGVVPSWITSRTGARRLGLYERAFTAAQVVLAMTLVVTAATLWINLWRQQHQNVGVALDDRYVVRLDISGAGYRPEQFPRLYQRLQEGLARIPGVRRIALSLVAPLDGYESTLLYPKIYFTADSSATSVQRPWALLDRVGPGFFATVGQRLERGREFRADDDSPSRPVAIVNEAFAKKFFANENPLGKGFADLRKGRVPLYTIIGVVSDAKYITARDATPPIYFLPLLQRHPLLTDPAEQALESASTFPNSAVIEASGDPEEIAQSIRTAIHRLDSRLTIIGIHTFNDQVRSSFRQERMLASVTSLFAGMGLLLWVMGLMPTPATGGRPRLIEGEDETAIGAMVLAQIH
;
A
#
# COMPACT_ATOMS: atom_id res chain seq x y z
N MET A 1 -15.39 27.17 -61.64
CA MET A 1 -16.33 27.90 -60.77
C MET A 1 -16.44 29.39 -61.13
N GLN A 2 -15.33 30.10 -61.31
CA GLN A 2 -15.39 31.47 -61.89
C GLN A 2 -15.93 31.45 -63.34
N GLU A 3 -15.56 30.42 -64.11
CA GLU A 3 -16.11 30.18 -65.44
C GLU A 3 -17.62 29.94 -65.47
N HIS A 4 -18.16 29.07 -64.55
CA HIS A 4 -19.60 28.82 -64.43
C HIS A 4 -20.34 30.02 -63.89
N LEU A 5 -19.75 30.89 -63.09
CA LEU A 5 -20.33 32.12 -62.66
C LEU A 5 -20.44 33.13 -63.86
N ALA A 6 -19.35 33.19 -64.62
CA ALA A 6 -19.36 34.03 -65.86
C ALA A 6 -20.36 33.50 -66.88
N GLU A 7 -20.40 32.17 -67.08
CA GLU A 7 -21.35 31.48 -67.97
C GLU A 7 -22.82 31.77 -67.58
N LYS A 8 -23.15 31.78 -66.28
CA LYS A 8 -24.47 32.06 -65.74
C LYS A 8 -24.83 33.56 -65.82
N ILE A 9 -23.84 34.45 -65.74
CA ILE A 9 -24.02 35.90 -65.96
C ILE A 9 -24.35 36.13 -67.40
N ASP A 10 -23.61 35.51 -68.31
CA ASP A 10 -23.84 35.62 -69.75
C ASP A 10 -25.21 35.10 -70.18
N GLU A 11 -25.61 33.92 -69.65
CA GLU A 11 -26.96 33.35 -69.83
C GLU A 11 -28.09 34.30 -69.40
N LEU A 12 -27.95 34.95 -68.24
CA LEU A 12 -28.91 35.88 -67.70
C LEU A 12 -28.93 37.21 -68.49
N VAL A 13 -27.81 37.60 -69.09
CA VAL A 13 -27.71 38.75 -69.95
C VAL A 13 -28.34 38.47 -71.34
N GLU A 14 -28.17 37.25 -71.88
CA GLU A 14 -28.79 36.79 -73.10
C GLU A 14 -30.37 36.72 -72.94
N ASP A 15 -30.83 36.36 -71.71
CA ASP A 15 -32.25 36.37 -71.32
C ASP A 15 -32.83 37.82 -71.13
N GLY A 16 -32.04 38.86 -71.41
CA GLY A 16 -32.54 40.25 -71.36
C GLY A 16 -32.44 40.94 -70.01
N VAL A 17 -31.74 40.35 -69.04
CA VAL A 17 -31.51 40.94 -67.71
C VAL A 17 -30.36 41.94 -67.79
N PRO A 18 -30.51 43.19 -67.27
CA PRO A 18 -29.36 44.11 -67.21
C PRO A 18 -28.18 43.54 -66.50
N TYR A 19 -26.94 43.78 -67.03
CA TYR A 19 -25.68 43.15 -66.55
C TYR A 19 -25.49 43.25 -64.98
N ASP A 20 -25.74 44.45 -64.40
CA ASP A 20 -25.68 44.70 -62.99
C ASP A 20 -26.68 43.89 -62.15
N GLU A 21 -27.78 43.53 -62.71
CA GLU A 21 -28.85 42.72 -62.12
C GLU A 21 -28.55 41.20 -62.31
N ALA A 22 -28.04 40.83 -63.47
CA ALA A 22 -27.56 39.49 -63.78
C ALA A 22 -26.45 39.09 -62.86
N VAL A 23 -25.45 39.95 -62.59
CA VAL A 23 -24.39 39.76 -61.62
C VAL A 23 -24.94 39.54 -60.21
N ARG A 24 -25.90 40.35 -59.78
CA ARG A 24 -26.52 40.19 -58.44
C ARG A 24 -27.32 38.90 -58.34
N ARG A 25 -28.09 38.52 -59.37
CA ARG A 25 -28.86 37.25 -59.39
C ARG A 25 -27.96 36.06 -59.47
N ALA A 26 -26.88 36.05 -60.28
CA ALA A 26 -25.90 34.98 -60.33
C ALA A 26 -25.23 34.80 -58.97
N HIS A 27 -24.74 35.85 -58.31
CA HIS A 27 -24.20 35.83 -57.00
C HIS A 27 -25.21 35.40 -55.93
N SER A 28 -26.48 35.72 -56.02
CA SER A 28 -27.50 35.26 -55.07
C SER A 28 -27.87 33.79 -55.26
N THR A 29 -27.76 33.25 -56.48
CA THR A 29 -28.04 31.84 -56.80
C THR A 29 -26.88 30.96 -56.47
N PHE A 30 -25.63 31.39 -56.62
CA PHE A 30 -24.41 30.61 -56.24
C PHE A 30 -24.02 30.77 -54.82
N GLY A 31 -24.60 31.68 -54.05
CA GLY A 31 -24.16 31.95 -52.69
C GLY A 31 -22.79 32.63 -52.64
N THR A 32 -22.27 32.87 -51.44
CA THR A 32 -20.90 33.42 -51.31
C THR A 32 -19.91 32.38 -51.83
N LEU A 33 -19.11 32.74 -52.85
CA LEU A 33 -18.07 31.90 -53.50
C LEU A 33 -17.17 31.17 -52.54
N SER A 34 -16.92 31.74 -51.36
CA SER A 34 -16.13 31.11 -50.28
C SER A 34 -16.82 29.88 -49.68
N VAL A 35 -18.14 29.87 -49.50
CA VAL A 35 -18.88 28.73 -48.90
C VAL A 35 -19.04 27.59 -49.91
N VAL A 36 -19.27 27.93 -51.21
CA VAL A 36 -19.36 26.90 -52.25
C VAL A 36 -17.97 26.30 -52.52
N ALA A 37 -16.90 27.09 -52.44
CA ALA A 37 -15.52 26.62 -52.54
C ALA A 37 -15.13 25.74 -51.34
N GLU A 38 -15.60 26.09 -50.13
CA GLU A 38 -15.36 25.30 -48.92
C GLU A 38 -16.13 23.96 -48.94
N ASN A 39 -17.40 23.97 -49.42
CA ASN A 39 -18.20 22.76 -49.57
C ASN A 39 -17.70 21.85 -50.73
N SER A 40 -17.21 22.39 -51.81
CA SER A 40 -16.65 21.58 -52.90
C SER A 40 -15.29 20.99 -52.54
N ARG A 41 -14.47 21.69 -51.76
CA ARG A 41 -13.23 21.15 -51.19
C ARG A 41 -13.49 19.99 -50.21
N ASP A 42 -14.53 20.11 -49.37
CA ASP A 42 -14.92 19.05 -48.42
C ASP A 42 -15.38 17.74 -49.11
N VAL A 43 -15.83 17.79 -50.36
CA VAL A 43 -16.22 16.61 -51.15
C VAL A 43 -15.02 15.93 -51.82
N TRP A 44 -13.95 16.69 -52.15
CA TRP A 44 -12.78 16.18 -52.85
C TRP A 44 -11.53 15.93 -51.97
N ASP A 45 -11.52 16.49 -50.76
CA ASP A 45 -10.41 16.28 -49.82
C ASP A 45 -10.49 14.93 -49.16
N ASN A 46 -9.33 14.25 -49.09
CA ASN A 46 -9.13 13.06 -48.31
C ASN A 46 -9.49 13.36 -46.83
N PRO A 47 -10.32 12.58 -46.13
CA PRO A 47 -10.76 12.87 -44.75
C PRO A 47 -9.58 13.06 -43.79
N LEU A 48 -8.42 12.43 -44.06
CA LEU A 48 -7.20 12.59 -43.28
C LEU A 48 -6.53 13.95 -43.45
N GLU A 49 -6.56 14.55 -44.68
CA GLU A 49 -5.98 15.86 -44.96
C GLU A 49 -6.83 16.98 -44.36
N SER A 50 -8.15 16.83 -44.39
CA SER A 50 -9.06 17.76 -43.74
C SER A 50 -8.89 17.78 -42.21
N LEU A 51 -8.71 16.60 -41.61
CA LEU A 51 -8.43 16.45 -40.18
C LEU A 51 -7.10 17.12 -39.80
N GLY A 52 -6.03 16.89 -40.57
CA GLY A 52 -4.73 17.50 -40.35
C GLY A 52 -4.75 19.04 -40.41
N ARG A 53 -5.48 19.62 -41.34
CA ARG A 53 -5.71 21.07 -41.41
C ARG A 53 -6.51 21.63 -40.25
N ASP A 54 -7.55 20.91 -39.81
CA ASP A 54 -8.38 21.31 -38.67
C ASP A 54 -7.56 21.28 -37.37
N VAL A 55 -6.71 20.24 -37.17
CA VAL A 55 -5.78 20.16 -36.04
C VAL A 55 -4.74 21.28 -36.06
N HIS A 56 -4.15 21.57 -37.24
CA HIS A 56 -3.16 22.65 -37.36
C HIS A 56 -3.79 24.03 -37.07
N THR A 57 -5.00 24.27 -37.57
CA THR A 57 -5.70 25.52 -37.30
C THR A 57 -6.12 25.65 -35.83
N ALA A 58 -6.52 24.57 -35.21
CA ALA A 58 -6.84 24.53 -33.77
C ALA A 58 -5.57 24.85 -32.94
N ALA A 59 -4.42 24.23 -33.25
CA ALA A 59 -3.14 24.50 -32.59
C ALA A 59 -2.71 25.96 -32.69
N LEU A 60 -2.77 26.54 -33.89
CA LEU A 60 -2.46 27.96 -34.11
C LEU A 60 -3.41 28.90 -33.35
N LYS A 61 -4.70 28.57 -33.28
CA LYS A 61 -5.69 29.34 -32.52
C LYS A 61 -5.38 29.36 -31.05
N ILE A 62 -4.99 28.19 -30.48
CA ILE A 62 -4.58 28.04 -29.08
C ILE A 62 -3.36 28.89 -28.78
N LEU A 63 -2.32 28.83 -29.65
CA LEU A 63 -1.09 29.61 -29.47
C LEU A 63 -1.32 31.12 -29.54
N ARG A 64 -2.21 31.58 -30.48
CA ARG A 64 -2.50 33.00 -30.65
C ARG A 64 -3.41 33.59 -29.58
N SER A 65 -4.17 32.77 -28.90
CA SER A 65 -5.20 33.20 -27.93
C SER A 65 -5.04 32.48 -26.58
N ALA A 66 -3.82 32.49 -26.02
CA ALA A 66 -3.49 31.78 -24.78
C ALA A 66 -4.37 32.17 -23.58
N ARG A 67 -4.92 33.39 -23.52
CA ARG A 67 -5.74 33.89 -22.41
C ARG A 67 -7.00 33.09 -22.13
N TRP A 68 -7.64 32.51 -23.15
CA TRP A 68 -8.83 31.68 -22.98
C TRP A 68 -8.49 30.18 -22.93
N ALA A 69 -7.39 29.76 -23.59
CA ALA A 69 -6.97 28.37 -23.66
C ALA A 69 -6.34 27.90 -22.35
N LEU A 70 -5.54 28.75 -21.68
CA LEU A 70 -4.80 28.42 -20.47
C LEU A 70 -5.69 27.92 -19.33
N PRO A 71 -6.83 28.52 -18.96
CA PRO A 71 -7.71 27.99 -17.92
C PRO A 71 -8.26 26.60 -18.26
N ILE A 72 -8.60 26.36 -19.54
CA ILE A 72 -9.10 25.04 -19.99
C ILE A 72 -7.97 24.00 -19.91
N ILE A 73 -6.77 24.33 -20.38
CA ILE A 73 -5.59 23.45 -20.31
C ILE A 73 -5.26 23.13 -18.84
N MET A 74 -5.27 24.12 -17.95
CA MET A 74 -5.02 23.93 -16.52
C MET A 74 -6.10 23.06 -15.87
N ALA A 75 -7.38 23.27 -16.18
CA ALA A 75 -8.46 22.44 -15.69
C ALA A 75 -8.28 20.99 -16.14
N MET A 76 -7.98 20.77 -17.42
CA MET A 76 -7.73 19.43 -17.96
C MET A 76 -6.48 18.78 -17.36
N ALA A 77 -5.40 19.56 -17.18
CA ALA A 77 -4.16 19.07 -16.58
C ALA A 77 -4.39 18.56 -15.13
N LEU A 78 -5.19 19.27 -14.34
CA LEU A 78 -5.52 18.82 -12.98
C LEU A 78 -6.34 17.53 -12.97
N GLY A 79 -7.41 17.45 -13.78
CA GLY A 79 -8.28 16.27 -13.81
C GLY A 79 -7.59 15.03 -14.38
N ILE A 80 -6.94 15.19 -15.55
CA ILE A 80 -6.21 14.09 -16.19
C ILE A 80 -5.00 13.70 -15.33
N GLY A 81 -4.30 14.68 -14.77
CA GLY A 81 -3.17 14.46 -13.89
C GLY A 81 -3.53 13.68 -12.62
N ALA A 82 -4.66 14.00 -11.97
CA ALA A 82 -5.15 13.27 -10.81
C ALA A 82 -5.45 11.80 -11.14
N CYS A 83 -6.22 11.54 -12.22
CA CYS A 83 -6.53 10.17 -12.64
C CYS A 83 -5.26 9.39 -13.04
N THR A 84 -4.37 10.04 -13.79
CA THR A 84 -3.13 9.39 -14.25
C THR A 84 -2.20 9.09 -13.07
N ALA A 85 -2.16 9.94 -12.04
CA ALA A 85 -1.37 9.69 -10.82
C ALA A 85 -1.84 8.41 -10.10
N ILE A 86 -3.14 8.27 -9.88
CA ILE A 86 -3.67 7.06 -9.23
C ILE A 86 -3.52 5.83 -10.13
N PHE A 87 -3.72 5.97 -11.44
CA PHE A 87 -3.47 4.87 -12.37
C PHE A 87 -2.00 4.45 -12.37
N THR A 88 -1.06 5.39 -12.21
CA THR A 88 0.37 5.07 -12.08
C THR A 88 0.64 4.19 -10.86
N LEU A 89 -0.01 4.48 -9.72
CA LEU A 89 0.08 3.66 -8.51
C LEU A 89 -0.56 2.28 -8.70
N ILE A 90 -1.77 2.24 -9.29
CA ILE A 90 -2.45 0.98 -9.63
C ILE A 90 -1.58 0.13 -10.55
N HIS A 91 -1.01 0.73 -11.59
CA HIS A 91 -0.13 0.02 -12.50
C HIS A 91 1.13 -0.51 -11.81
N ALA A 92 1.78 0.30 -10.96
CA ALA A 92 3.00 -0.07 -10.27
C ALA A 92 2.78 -1.17 -9.21
N ILE A 93 1.64 -1.17 -8.52
CA ILE A 93 1.35 -2.07 -7.39
C ILE A 93 0.55 -3.30 -7.85
N LEU A 94 -0.51 -3.13 -8.66
CA LEU A 94 -1.46 -4.20 -8.98
C LEU A 94 -1.22 -4.86 -10.34
N LEU A 95 -0.75 -4.11 -11.35
CA LEU A 95 -0.77 -4.57 -12.74
C LEU A 95 0.60 -4.93 -13.31
N LYS A 96 1.68 -4.38 -12.74
CA LYS A 96 3.03 -4.61 -13.24
C LYS A 96 3.45 -6.06 -12.98
N PRO A 97 3.77 -6.86 -14.02
CA PRO A 97 4.25 -8.21 -13.81
C PRO A 97 5.62 -8.20 -13.12
N LEU A 98 5.94 -9.28 -12.41
CA LEU A 98 7.27 -9.50 -11.86
C LEU A 98 8.33 -9.46 -12.98
N PRO A 99 9.51 -8.92 -12.70
CA PRO A 99 10.62 -8.88 -13.65
C PRO A 99 11.35 -10.23 -13.71
N VAL A 100 10.62 -11.27 -14.08
CA VAL A 100 11.07 -12.66 -14.10
C VAL A 100 10.77 -13.29 -15.47
N GLU A 101 11.41 -14.41 -15.78
CA GLU A 101 11.17 -15.10 -17.04
C GLU A 101 9.77 -15.71 -17.08
N THR A 102 9.01 -15.46 -18.17
CA THR A 102 7.64 -15.97 -18.39
C THR A 102 6.75 -15.95 -17.15
N PRO A 103 6.41 -14.76 -16.60
CA PRO A 103 5.68 -14.65 -15.32
C PRO A 103 4.29 -15.29 -15.37
N GLN A 104 3.69 -15.45 -16.56
CA GLN A 104 2.38 -16.08 -16.74
C GLN A 104 2.38 -17.59 -16.44
N ALA A 105 3.55 -18.23 -16.44
CA ALA A 105 3.69 -19.65 -16.11
C ALA A 105 3.84 -19.90 -14.60
N LEU A 106 3.94 -18.82 -13.80
CA LEU A 106 4.06 -18.92 -12.35
C LEU A 106 2.69 -18.98 -11.69
N TYR A 107 2.52 -19.92 -10.78
CA TYR A 107 1.34 -20.09 -9.95
C TYR A 107 1.74 -20.18 -8.48
N ARG A 108 1.00 -19.48 -7.63
CA ARG A 108 1.03 -19.68 -6.20
C ARG A 108 0.13 -20.84 -5.82
N VAL A 109 0.57 -21.64 -4.88
CA VAL A 109 -0.20 -22.72 -4.27
C VAL A 109 -0.86 -22.14 -3.02
N GLY A 110 -2.19 -22.05 -3.01
CA GLY A 110 -3.00 -21.41 -1.96
C GLY A 110 -3.62 -20.08 -2.41
N ASP A 111 -4.78 -19.75 -1.83
CA ASP A 111 -5.48 -18.50 -2.09
C ASP A 111 -5.04 -17.40 -1.12
N GLN A 112 -5.28 -16.16 -1.53
CA GLN A 112 -4.86 -14.97 -0.79
C GLN A 112 -5.95 -14.40 0.09
N ASP A 113 -7.22 -14.66 -0.23
CA ASP A 113 -8.34 -13.92 0.34
C ASP A 113 -8.67 -14.30 1.80
N ASN A 114 -8.08 -15.38 2.33
CA ASN A 114 -8.35 -15.88 3.68
C ASN A 114 -7.29 -15.49 4.70
N GLN A 115 -6.97 -14.19 4.80
CA GLN A 115 -6.06 -13.66 5.84
C GLN A 115 -6.68 -13.59 7.25
N ALA A 116 -7.89 -14.06 7.46
CA ALA A 116 -8.55 -14.02 8.76
C ALA A 116 -7.95 -15.07 9.70
N GLY A 117 -6.90 -14.68 10.41
CA GLY A 117 -6.40 -15.40 11.58
C GLY A 117 -5.53 -16.61 11.24
N SER A 118 -4.31 -16.34 10.80
CA SER A 118 -3.29 -17.36 10.57
C SER A 118 -2.83 -17.99 11.88
N ASP A 119 -3.49 -19.03 12.32
CA ASP A 119 -2.83 -20.02 13.18
C ASP A 119 -1.79 -20.73 12.31
N ARG A 120 -0.53 -20.35 12.40
CA ARG A 120 0.59 -21.02 11.71
C ARG A 120 0.70 -22.52 12.06
N ILE A 121 -0.02 -22.94 13.08
CA ILE A 121 -0.05 -24.32 13.59
C ILE A 121 -1.41 -24.93 13.30
N GLY A 122 -1.45 -26.01 12.53
CA GLY A 122 -2.67 -26.77 12.22
C GLY A 122 -3.41 -26.30 10.95
N PHE A 123 -4.73 -26.47 10.91
CA PHE A 123 -5.57 -26.09 9.79
C PHE A 123 -5.79 -24.57 9.75
N GLN A 124 -5.64 -23.96 8.58
CA GLN A 124 -5.50 -22.51 8.47
C GLN A 124 -6.80 -21.78 8.20
N SER A 125 -7.84 -22.43 7.68
CA SER A 125 -9.14 -21.81 7.49
C SER A 125 -10.28 -22.74 7.80
N ASP A 126 -11.42 -22.18 8.24
CA ASP A 126 -12.67 -22.92 8.45
C ASP A 126 -13.24 -23.46 7.11
N ASP A 127 -12.95 -22.78 6.00
CA ASP A 127 -13.38 -23.17 4.64
C ASP A 127 -12.55 -24.29 4.04
N GLY A 128 -11.38 -24.59 4.63
CA GLY A 128 -10.49 -25.67 4.20
C GLY A 128 -9.43 -25.25 3.18
N ASP A 129 -9.30 -23.97 2.83
CA ASP A 129 -8.21 -23.52 1.96
C ASP A 129 -6.87 -23.53 2.69
N PHE A 130 -5.88 -24.19 2.06
CA PHE A 130 -4.55 -24.38 2.63
C PHE A 130 -3.54 -23.53 1.87
N TYR A 131 -3.09 -22.44 2.45
CA TYR A 131 -2.30 -21.39 1.78
C TYR A 131 -0.88 -21.17 2.30
N LEU A 132 -0.56 -21.69 3.50
CA LEU A 132 0.80 -21.75 4.04
C LEU A 132 1.22 -23.20 4.23
N PHE A 133 2.49 -23.50 4.02
CA PHE A 133 3.01 -24.85 3.98
C PHE A 133 4.18 -25.02 4.93
N SER A 134 4.31 -26.20 5.53
CA SER A 134 5.52 -26.58 6.25
C SER A 134 6.61 -27.01 5.27
N TYR A 135 7.85 -26.98 5.73
CA TYR A 135 8.98 -27.41 4.91
C TYR A 135 8.89 -28.88 4.46
N SER A 136 8.42 -29.75 5.35
CA SER A 136 8.23 -31.19 5.05
C SER A 136 7.11 -31.41 4.00
N LEU A 137 6.01 -30.65 4.07
CA LEU A 137 4.96 -30.68 3.07
C LEU A 137 5.42 -30.14 1.71
N TYR A 138 6.22 -29.06 1.72
CA TYR A 138 6.85 -28.56 0.49
C TYR A 138 7.70 -29.63 -0.19
N LEU A 139 8.58 -30.31 0.53
CA LEU A 139 9.43 -31.38 -0.03
C LEU A 139 8.58 -32.53 -0.59
N HIS A 140 7.50 -32.91 0.12
CA HIS A 140 6.57 -33.93 -0.36
C HIS A 140 5.91 -33.49 -1.67
N LEU A 141 5.28 -32.32 -1.73
CA LEU A 141 4.61 -31.82 -2.93
C LEU A 141 5.57 -31.68 -4.11
N ARG A 142 6.79 -31.19 -3.88
CA ARG A 142 7.84 -31.09 -4.89
C ARG A 142 8.18 -32.44 -5.49
N SER A 143 8.14 -33.52 -4.72
CA SER A 143 8.47 -34.87 -5.19
C SER A 143 7.33 -35.57 -5.94
N VAL A 144 6.05 -35.25 -5.61
CA VAL A 144 4.88 -36.02 -6.12
C VAL A 144 4.07 -35.30 -7.20
N ILE A 145 4.39 -34.02 -7.52
CA ILE A 145 3.69 -33.21 -8.51
C ILE A 145 4.62 -32.86 -9.68
N PRO A 146 4.76 -33.74 -10.68
CA PRO A 146 5.66 -33.53 -11.83
C PRO A 146 5.13 -32.52 -12.86
N GLU A 147 3.89 -32.06 -12.73
CA GLU A 147 3.30 -31.00 -13.54
C GLU A 147 3.94 -29.64 -13.34
N PHE A 148 4.57 -29.42 -12.19
CA PHE A 148 5.49 -28.30 -12.03
C PHE A 148 6.83 -28.64 -12.70
N SER A 149 7.35 -27.73 -13.51
CA SER A 149 8.73 -27.82 -13.98
C SER A 149 9.72 -27.53 -12.85
N SER A 150 9.34 -26.64 -11.95
CA SER A 150 10.04 -26.32 -10.71
C SER A 150 9.03 -25.79 -9.69
N LEU A 151 9.18 -26.15 -8.41
CA LEU A 151 8.39 -25.68 -7.27
C LEU A 151 9.36 -25.12 -6.23
N ALA A 152 9.23 -23.86 -5.90
CA ALA A 152 10.03 -23.19 -4.88
C ALA A 152 9.17 -22.89 -3.64
N ALA A 153 9.84 -22.82 -2.50
CA ALA A 153 9.27 -22.36 -1.26
C ALA A 153 9.96 -21.06 -0.81
N VAL A 154 9.17 -20.14 -0.28
CA VAL A 154 9.61 -18.87 0.23
C VAL A 154 8.88 -18.55 1.53
N GLU A 155 9.54 -17.87 2.43
CA GLU A 155 8.95 -17.43 3.69
C GLU A 155 7.74 -16.53 3.49
N SER A 156 6.73 -16.65 4.37
CA SER A 156 5.49 -15.87 4.28
C SER A 156 5.65 -14.36 4.47
N GLY A 157 6.81 -13.89 4.95
CA GLY A 157 7.13 -12.47 5.07
C GLY A 157 8.60 -12.28 5.40
N PRO A 158 9.26 -11.23 4.89
CA PRO A 158 10.67 -10.98 5.18
C PRO A 158 10.85 -10.62 6.66
N ASP A 159 11.84 -11.23 7.30
CA ASP A 159 12.25 -10.92 8.66
C ASP A 159 13.33 -9.83 8.69
N LEU A 160 13.45 -9.16 9.85
CA LEU A 160 14.55 -8.24 10.09
C LEU A 160 15.74 -8.98 10.72
N PHE A 161 16.87 -8.93 10.05
CA PHE A 161 18.11 -9.54 10.48
C PHE A 161 19.15 -8.50 10.88
N SER A 162 19.84 -8.75 11.98
CA SER A 162 21.06 -8.04 12.33
C SER A 162 22.19 -8.43 11.39
N VAL A 163 22.70 -7.46 10.64
CA VAL A 163 23.86 -7.63 9.77
C VAL A 163 25.02 -6.80 10.27
N ARG A 164 26.17 -7.45 10.44
CA ARG A 164 27.42 -6.79 10.79
C ARG A 164 28.40 -6.94 9.63
N TYR A 165 28.81 -5.81 9.14
CA TYR A 165 29.86 -5.70 8.13
C TYR A 165 31.20 -5.43 8.81
N PRO A 166 32.32 -5.95 8.28
CA PRO A 166 33.64 -5.62 8.81
C PRO A 166 33.84 -4.10 8.88
N GLY A 167 34.16 -3.59 10.08
CA GLY A 167 34.43 -2.16 10.28
C GLY A 167 33.23 -1.22 10.29
N ARG A 168 31.97 -1.74 10.28
CA ARG A 168 30.73 -0.93 10.34
C ARG A 168 29.89 -1.26 11.56
N VAL A 169 29.05 -0.33 11.94
CA VAL A 169 28.03 -0.52 12.99
C VAL A 169 27.00 -1.55 12.50
N PRO A 170 26.53 -2.47 13.34
CA PRO A 170 25.48 -3.41 13.00
C PRO A 170 24.22 -2.68 12.52
N LYS A 171 23.57 -3.21 11.48
CA LYS A 171 22.36 -2.66 10.87
C LYS A 171 21.28 -3.74 10.81
N ALA A 172 20.03 -3.38 11.09
CA ALA A 172 18.90 -4.26 10.82
C ALA A 172 18.49 -4.11 9.35
N VAL A 173 18.34 -5.23 8.64
CA VAL A 173 17.93 -5.27 7.23
C VAL A 173 16.92 -6.40 7.00
N ALA A 174 16.02 -6.21 6.04
CA ALA A 174 15.10 -7.26 5.63
C ALA A 174 15.86 -8.40 4.94
N GLY A 175 15.56 -9.64 5.31
CA GLY A 175 16.04 -10.84 4.64
C GLY A 175 14.88 -11.82 4.49
N GLU A 176 15.01 -12.78 3.58
CA GLU A 176 13.95 -13.72 3.25
C GLU A 176 14.54 -15.12 3.08
N PHE A 177 13.93 -16.09 3.75
CA PHE A 177 14.30 -17.49 3.59
C PHE A 177 13.66 -18.08 2.32
N VAL A 178 14.48 -18.69 1.49
CA VAL A 178 14.06 -19.27 0.20
C VAL A 178 14.64 -20.67 -0.01
N SER A 179 13.93 -21.47 -0.80
CA SER A 179 14.45 -22.78 -1.25
C SER A 179 15.63 -22.60 -2.21
N GLY A 180 16.50 -23.60 -2.30
CA GLY A 180 17.72 -23.55 -3.14
C GLY A 180 17.41 -23.27 -4.62
N ASN A 181 16.30 -23.80 -5.13
CA ASN A 181 15.83 -23.61 -6.50
C ASN A 181 14.98 -22.36 -6.74
N TYR A 182 14.89 -21.43 -5.76
CA TYR A 182 14.06 -20.23 -5.83
C TYR A 182 14.33 -19.36 -7.08
N PHE A 183 15.59 -18.99 -7.29
CA PHE A 183 15.98 -18.17 -8.44
C PHE A 183 15.79 -18.88 -9.78
N GLU A 184 16.05 -20.19 -9.83
CA GLU A 184 15.77 -21.03 -10.99
C GLU A 184 14.28 -21.08 -11.32
N THR A 185 13.42 -21.27 -10.30
CA THR A 185 11.97 -21.31 -10.47
C THR A 185 11.45 -19.98 -11.02
N LEU A 186 11.98 -18.85 -10.56
CA LEU A 186 11.61 -17.53 -11.06
C LEU A 186 12.30 -17.18 -12.39
N GLY A 187 13.35 -17.88 -12.80
CA GLY A 187 14.12 -17.57 -14.01
C GLY A 187 14.98 -16.31 -13.85
N VAL A 188 15.53 -16.08 -12.66
CA VAL A 188 16.33 -14.89 -12.34
C VAL A 188 17.81 -15.16 -12.50
N THR A 189 18.49 -14.38 -13.33
CA THR A 189 19.94 -14.43 -13.51
C THR A 189 20.65 -13.44 -12.58
N PRO A 190 21.83 -13.76 -12.05
CA PRO A 190 22.58 -12.83 -11.19
C PRO A 190 23.24 -11.72 -12.01
N ALA A 191 23.35 -10.51 -11.44
CA ALA A 191 24.17 -9.43 -11.99
C ALA A 191 25.67 -9.68 -11.75
N LEU A 192 26.00 -10.34 -10.64
CA LEU A 192 27.36 -10.66 -10.27
C LEU A 192 27.40 -11.97 -9.48
N GLY A 193 28.40 -12.81 -9.68
CA GLY A 193 28.52 -14.08 -8.99
C GLY A 193 27.53 -15.14 -9.48
N ARG A 194 26.85 -15.84 -8.56
CA ARG A 194 25.85 -16.88 -8.84
C ARG A 194 24.63 -16.75 -7.93
N THR A 195 23.51 -17.33 -8.32
CA THR A 195 22.33 -17.50 -7.50
C THR A 195 22.46 -18.69 -6.55
N LEU A 196 21.49 -18.84 -5.64
CA LEU A 196 21.36 -20.06 -4.82
C LEU A 196 21.00 -21.26 -5.69
N THR A 197 21.42 -22.43 -5.24
CA THR A 197 21.14 -23.73 -5.85
C THR A 197 20.71 -24.73 -4.78
N ASP A 198 20.11 -25.85 -5.16
CA ASP A 198 19.77 -26.93 -4.21
C ASP A 198 20.97 -27.45 -3.42
N ALA A 199 22.17 -27.37 -3.97
CA ALA A 199 23.40 -27.73 -3.22
C ALA A 199 23.66 -26.78 -2.03
N ASP A 200 23.29 -25.51 -2.12
CA ASP A 200 23.40 -24.55 -1.01
C ASP A 200 22.35 -24.77 0.07
N ALA A 201 21.26 -25.45 -0.26
CA ALA A 201 20.18 -25.82 0.65
C ALA A 201 20.38 -27.18 1.32
N MET A 202 21.55 -27.80 1.18
CA MET A 202 21.89 -29.03 1.92
C MET A 202 22.25 -28.70 3.38
N PRO A 203 21.89 -29.55 4.36
CA PRO A 203 22.15 -29.27 5.78
C PRO A 203 23.63 -29.03 6.11
N ALA A 204 24.55 -29.65 5.36
CA ALA A 204 26.00 -29.55 5.54
C ALA A 204 26.66 -28.47 4.66
N ALA A 205 25.88 -27.74 3.86
CA ALA A 205 26.38 -26.69 2.99
C ALA A 205 26.97 -25.52 3.79
N ALA A 206 27.97 -24.88 3.18
CA ALA A 206 28.52 -23.64 3.76
C ALA A 206 27.42 -22.55 3.78
N PRO A 207 27.34 -21.75 4.86
CA PRO A 207 26.37 -20.65 4.92
C PRO A 207 26.63 -19.61 3.85
N VAL A 208 25.70 -19.47 2.91
CA VAL A 208 25.80 -18.53 1.80
C VAL A 208 24.52 -17.69 1.67
N VAL A 209 24.66 -16.51 1.08
CA VAL A 209 23.51 -15.60 0.81
C VAL A 209 23.67 -14.94 -0.55
N VAL A 210 22.54 -14.57 -1.16
CA VAL A 210 22.49 -13.69 -2.33
C VAL A 210 22.03 -12.31 -1.88
N MET A 211 22.72 -11.26 -2.29
CA MET A 211 22.43 -9.88 -1.95
C MET A 211 21.56 -9.22 -3.03
N SER A 212 20.69 -8.29 -2.66
CA SER A 212 19.94 -7.49 -3.63
C SER A 212 20.85 -6.49 -4.35
N TYR A 213 20.56 -6.24 -5.62
CA TYR A 213 21.34 -5.29 -6.44
C TYR A 213 21.33 -3.87 -5.83
N ARG A 214 20.21 -3.44 -5.29
CA ARG A 214 20.08 -2.11 -4.67
C ARG A 214 20.93 -1.98 -3.42
N ALA A 215 20.87 -2.95 -2.51
CA ALA A 215 21.72 -2.94 -1.33
C ALA A 215 23.20 -2.95 -1.70
N TRP A 216 23.59 -3.72 -2.73
CA TRP A 216 24.95 -3.70 -3.25
C TRP A 216 25.35 -2.31 -3.76
N GLN A 217 24.49 -1.62 -4.49
CA GLN A 217 24.79 -0.26 -4.97
C GLN A 217 24.82 0.77 -3.85
N GLN A 218 23.85 0.74 -2.94
CA GLN A 218 23.71 1.75 -1.90
C GLN A 218 24.70 1.57 -0.74
N ASP A 219 24.84 0.33 -0.24
CA ASP A 219 25.68 0.04 0.92
C ASP A 219 27.14 -0.21 0.54
N TYR A 220 27.42 -0.62 -0.69
CA TYR A 220 28.78 -1.00 -1.15
C TYR A 220 29.28 -0.24 -2.40
N ALA A 221 28.52 0.75 -2.85
CA ALA A 221 28.87 1.56 -4.04
C ALA A 221 29.20 0.72 -5.29
N GLY A 222 28.61 -0.47 -5.40
CA GLY A 222 28.84 -1.37 -6.53
C GLY A 222 30.20 -2.10 -6.52
N ASP A 223 30.87 -2.20 -5.36
CA ASP A 223 32.17 -2.89 -5.26
C ASP A 223 32.04 -4.37 -5.58
N ARG A 224 32.75 -4.84 -6.60
CA ARG A 224 32.72 -6.23 -7.05
C ARG A 224 33.36 -7.20 -6.04
N ARG A 225 34.19 -6.69 -5.13
CA ARG A 225 34.85 -7.50 -4.08
C ARG A 225 33.86 -8.03 -3.03
N ILE A 226 32.58 -7.63 -3.10
CA ILE A 226 31.51 -8.20 -2.24
C ILE A 226 31.34 -9.71 -2.45
N ILE A 227 31.60 -10.22 -3.67
CA ILE A 227 31.52 -11.66 -3.94
C ILE A 227 32.65 -12.37 -3.21
N GLY A 228 32.27 -13.32 -2.40
CA GLY A 228 33.17 -14.07 -1.55
C GLY A 228 33.47 -13.42 -0.20
N SER A 229 33.00 -12.18 0.06
CA SER A 229 33.13 -11.53 1.35
C SER A 229 32.29 -12.23 2.42
N GLU A 230 32.77 -12.21 3.65
CA GLU A 230 32.07 -12.74 4.81
C GLU A 230 31.35 -11.63 5.56
N LEU A 231 30.11 -11.90 5.93
CA LEU A 231 29.25 -11.05 6.76
C LEU A 231 28.83 -11.85 7.98
N ILE A 232 28.49 -11.15 9.05
CA ILE A 232 27.87 -11.76 10.22
C ILE A 232 26.39 -11.45 10.18
N LEU A 233 25.55 -12.46 9.92
CA LEU A 233 24.10 -12.39 9.87
C LEU A 233 23.54 -13.13 11.10
N GLN A 234 22.82 -12.44 11.98
CA GLN A 234 22.30 -13.00 13.24
C GLN A 234 23.38 -13.79 14.04
N GLY A 235 24.62 -13.24 14.11
CA GLY A 235 25.73 -13.89 14.78
C GLY A 235 26.32 -15.11 14.04
N GLN A 236 25.83 -15.45 12.85
CA GLN A 236 26.35 -16.51 11.98
C GLN A 236 27.17 -15.89 10.85
N THR A 237 28.40 -16.39 10.65
CA THR A 237 29.18 -16.00 9.47
C THR A 237 28.57 -16.61 8.20
N VAL A 238 28.26 -15.76 7.23
CA VAL A 238 27.72 -16.14 5.91
C VAL A 238 28.57 -15.52 4.81
N LYS A 239 28.66 -16.18 3.66
CA LYS A 239 29.42 -15.73 2.50
C LYS A 239 28.46 -15.21 1.41
N VAL A 240 28.71 -14.03 0.88
CA VAL A 240 27.98 -13.51 -0.27
C VAL A 240 28.43 -14.22 -1.54
N VAL A 241 27.54 -14.98 -2.20
CA VAL A 241 27.87 -15.75 -3.40
C VAL A 241 27.39 -15.08 -4.69
N GLY A 242 26.45 -14.14 -4.59
CA GLY A 242 25.95 -13.42 -5.74
C GLY A 242 25.17 -12.17 -5.38
N VAL A 243 24.91 -11.38 -6.42
CA VAL A 243 24.05 -10.21 -6.40
C VAL A 243 22.93 -10.44 -7.41
N SER A 244 21.68 -10.20 -7.03
CA SER A 244 20.51 -10.37 -7.90
C SER A 244 20.55 -9.44 -9.12
N SER A 245 19.70 -9.68 -10.11
CA SER A 245 19.56 -8.76 -11.25
C SER A 245 19.07 -7.36 -10.82
N PRO A 246 19.38 -6.29 -11.58
CA PRO A 246 19.06 -4.92 -11.19
C PRO A 246 17.57 -4.64 -10.97
N GLN A 247 16.72 -5.38 -11.65
CA GLN A 247 15.26 -5.18 -11.59
C GLN A 247 14.56 -6.12 -10.61
N PHE A 248 15.27 -7.12 -10.08
CA PHE A 248 14.66 -8.13 -9.20
C PHE A 248 14.63 -7.66 -7.75
N PHE A 249 13.44 -7.63 -7.18
CA PHE A 249 13.17 -7.21 -5.81
C PHE A 249 12.52 -8.31 -4.94
N GLY A 250 12.32 -9.50 -5.49
CA GLY A 250 11.68 -10.63 -4.81
C GLY A 250 10.47 -11.17 -5.59
N ASP A 251 9.72 -12.02 -4.95
CA ASP A 251 8.53 -12.69 -5.46
C ASP A 251 7.23 -11.91 -5.21
N ARG A 252 7.31 -10.76 -4.53
CA ARG A 252 6.17 -9.91 -4.16
C ARG A 252 6.53 -8.44 -4.14
N VAL A 253 5.54 -7.60 -4.37
CA VAL A 253 5.66 -6.15 -4.15
C VAL A 253 5.54 -5.88 -2.65
N THR A 254 6.56 -5.29 -2.06
CA THR A 254 6.59 -4.92 -0.64
C THR A 254 7.27 -3.57 -0.46
N PRO A 255 6.87 -2.77 0.56
CA PRO A 255 7.58 -1.52 0.90
C PRO A 255 9.04 -1.74 1.28
N ASN A 256 9.35 -2.85 1.94
CA ASN A 256 10.70 -3.23 2.39
C ASN A 256 11.12 -4.55 1.74
N PRO A 257 11.59 -4.53 0.49
CA PRO A 257 12.05 -5.73 -0.19
C PRO A 257 13.29 -6.32 0.49
N PRO A 258 13.51 -7.64 0.36
CA PRO A 258 14.67 -8.32 0.96
C PRO A 258 15.99 -7.74 0.48
N VAL A 259 16.91 -7.53 1.41
CA VAL A 259 18.32 -7.21 1.14
C VAL A 259 19.10 -8.48 0.90
N PHE A 260 18.71 -9.57 1.55
CA PHE A 260 19.33 -10.89 1.41
C PHE A 260 18.30 -11.98 1.18
N TRP A 261 18.60 -12.90 0.27
CA TRP A 261 17.94 -14.20 0.14
C TRP A 261 18.81 -15.27 0.75
N ILE A 262 18.23 -16.04 1.66
CA ILE A 262 18.90 -16.96 2.57
C ILE A 262 18.34 -18.37 2.35
N PRO A 263 19.17 -19.42 2.21
CA PRO A 263 18.65 -20.77 2.11
C PRO A 263 17.81 -21.17 3.32
N LEU A 264 16.62 -21.79 3.10
CA LEU A 264 15.74 -22.27 4.17
C LEU A 264 16.47 -23.10 5.23
N THR A 265 17.45 -23.91 4.83
CA THR A 265 18.20 -24.77 5.75
C THR A 265 19.10 -24.01 6.72
N LEU A 266 19.33 -22.72 6.51
CA LEU A 266 20.00 -21.85 7.48
C LEU A 266 19.07 -21.30 8.55
N GLU A 267 17.74 -21.43 8.38
CA GLU A 267 16.75 -20.92 9.32
C GLU A 267 17.03 -21.37 10.76
N PRO A 268 17.27 -22.66 11.09
CA PRO A 268 17.54 -23.08 12.46
C PRO A 268 18.82 -22.51 13.07
N LYS A 269 19.77 -22.09 12.23
CA LYS A 269 21.02 -21.47 12.70
C LYS A 269 20.87 -19.98 12.96
N LEU A 270 19.96 -19.32 12.23
CA LEU A 270 19.70 -17.89 12.32
C LEU A 270 18.56 -17.59 13.31
N ARG A 271 17.48 -18.38 13.26
CA ARG A 271 16.37 -18.37 14.24
C ARG A 271 16.63 -19.41 15.34
N ARG A 272 17.67 -19.23 16.13
CA ARG A 272 18.09 -20.19 17.17
C ARG A 272 17.00 -20.50 18.19
N ILE A 273 16.00 -19.66 18.29
CA ILE A 273 15.11 -19.59 19.43
C ILE A 273 13.76 -20.25 19.17
N CYS A 274 13.31 -20.41 17.94
CA CYS A 274 12.14 -21.17 17.53
C CYS A 274 12.24 -21.43 16.04
N PRO A 275 13.05 -22.39 15.65
CA PRO A 275 13.13 -22.74 14.25
C PRO A 275 11.84 -23.42 13.81
N SER A 276 11.24 -22.95 12.74
CA SER A 276 10.03 -23.54 12.15
C SER A 276 10.35 -24.72 11.24
N LEU A 277 11.57 -24.78 10.71
CA LEU A 277 11.98 -25.81 9.75
C LEU A 277 11.86 -27.27 10.27
N PRO A 278 12.21 -27.58 11.55
CA PRO A 278 12.10 -28.95 12.08
C PRO A 278 10.66 -29.40 12.36
N HIS A 279 9.70 -28.46 12.41
CA HIS A 279 8.34 -28.72 12.83
C HIS A 279 7.40 -28.95 11.63
N PRO A 280 6.94 -30.17 11.36
CA PRO A 280 6.07 -30.47 10.23
C PRO A 280 4.68 -29.85 10.34
N GLU A 281 4.26 -29.45 11.54
CA GLU A 281 2.99 -28.75 11.82
C GLU A 281 3.07 -27.23 11.67
N GLU A 282 4.26 -26.65 11.56
CA GLU A 282 4.41 -25.21 11.36
C GLU A 282 4.36 -24.84 9.88
N ASN A 283 3.28 -24.17 9.51
CA ASN A 283 3.01 -23.71 8.16
C ASN A 283 3.41 -22.24 8.04
N TRP A 284 4.54 -21.96 7.41
CA TRP A 284 5.14 -20.63 7.34
C TRP A 284 5.70 -20.27 5.95
N LEU A 285 5.53 -21.18 4.99
CA LEU A 285 6.07 -21.01 3.64
C LEU A 285 4.94 -20.79 2.64
N TYR A 286 5.14 -19.86 1.73
CA TYR A 286 4.41 -19.82 0.45
C TYR A 286 5.10 -20.74 -0.55
N LEU A 287 4.32 -21.34 -1.42
CA LEU A 287 4.84 -22.13 -2.54
C LEU A 287 4.51 -21.44 -3.86
N VAL A 288 5.54 -21.28 -4.69
CA VAL A 288 5.43 -20.74 -6.04
C VAL A 288 5.99 -21.75 -7.02
N GLY A 289 5.18 -22.18 -7.96
CA GLY A 289 5.55 -23.21 -8.94
C GLY A 289 5.43 -22.70 -10.37
N ARG A 290 6.34 -23.15 -11.22
CA ARG A 290 6.26 -22.95 -12.66
C ARG A 290 5.55 -24.14 -13.29
N VAL A 291 4.35 -23.90 -13.80
CA VAL A 291 3.52 -24.96 -14.42
C VAL A 291 4.01 -25.23 -15.83
N ARG A 292 4.12 -26.52 -16.20
CA ARG A 292 4.50 -26.94 -17.56
C ARG A 292 3.43 -26.52 -18.58
N SER A 293 3.85 -26.20 -19.79
CA SER A 293 2.93 -25.86 -20.88
C SER A 293 1.99 -27.02 -21.18
N GLY A 294 0.70 -26.72 -21.39
CA GLY A 294 -0.33 -27.72 -21.70
C GLY A 294 -0.99 -28.39 -20.48
N VAL A 295 -0.58 -28.11 -19.27
CA VAL A 295 -1.24 -28.63 -18.06
C VAL A 295 -2.52 -27.81 -17.79
N ARG A 296 -3.63 -28.53 -17.54
CA ARG A 296 -4.88 -27.91 -17.10
C ARG A 296 -4.79 -27.57 -15.61
N VAL A 297 -4.90 -26.28 -15.29
CA VAL A 297 -4.73 -25.77 -13.93
C VAL A 297 -5.76 -26.37 -12.95
N ASP A 298 -7.03 -26.51 -13.37
CA ASP A 298 -8.08 -27.11 -12.53
C ASP A 298 -7.78 -28.58 -12.15
N ALA A 299 -7.27 -29.36 -13.09
CA ALA A 299 -6.89 -30.74 -12.83
C ALA A 299 -5.67 -30.83 -11.91
N LEU A 300 -4.72 -29.94 -12.08
CA LEU A 300 -3.55 -29.83 -11.21
C LEU A 300 -3.96 -29.45 -9.79
N GLN A 301 -4.85 -28.47 -9.61
CA GLN A 301 -5.40 -28.06 -8.33
C GLN A 301 -6.06 -29.21 -7.57
N GLY A 302 -6.91 -29.98 -8.26
CA GLY A 302 -7.53 -31.21 -7.70
C GLY A 302 -6.48 -32.20 -7.23
N LYS A 303 -5.46 -32.47 -8.07
CA LYS A 303 -4.38 -33.42 -7.75
C LYS A 303 -3.56 -32.96 -6.52
N ILE A 304 -3.21 -31.65 -6.40
CA ILE A 304 -2.50 -31.13 -5.26
C ILE A 304 -3.35 -31.27 -3.99
N SER A 305 -4.66 -30.95 -4.07
CA SER A 305 -5.58 -31.09 -2.94
C SER A 305 -5.70 -32.55 -2.46
N ASP A 306 -5.72 -33.52 -3.37
CA ASP A 306 -5.73 -34.94 -3.02
C ASP A 306 -4.41 -35.35 -2.32
N ARG A 307 -3.27 -34.93 -2.84
CA ARG A 307 -1.97 -35.21 -2.24
C ARG A 307 -1.80 -34.52 -0.87
N LEU A 308 -2.30 -33.32 -0.72
CA LEU A 308 -2.36 -32.62 0.55
C LEU A 308 -3.13 -33.42 1.60
N ARG A 309 -4.38 -33.84 1.29
CA ARG A 309 -5.22 -34.63 2.21
C ARG A 309 -4.57 -35.94 2.60
N GLN A 310 -3.98 -36.65 1.61
CA GLN A 310 -3.24 -37.87 1.87
C GLN A 310 -2.07 -37.66 2.83
N TRP A 311 -1.28 -36.58 2.62
CA TRP A 311 -0.15 -36.27 3.48
C TRP A 311 -0.60 -35.89 4.89
N LEU A 312 -1.60 -35.02 5.05
CA LEU A 312 -2.15 -34.62 6.34
C LEU A 312 -2.65 -35.81 7.16
N ALA A 313 -3.30 -36.78 6.50
CA ALA A 313 -3.77 -37.99 7.15
C ALA A 313 -2.66 -38.93 7.66
N THR A 314 -1.44 -38.82 7.17
CA THR A 314 -0.27 -39.58 7.64
C THR A 314 0.49 -38.94 8.79
N GLN A 315 0.28 -37.65 9.04
CA GLN A 315 1.02 -36.92 10.06
C GLN A 315 0.30 -36.93 11.41
N SER A 316 0.97 -37.44 12.44
CA SER A 316 0.41 -37.49 13.80
C SER A 316 0.05 -36.11 14.35
N ALA A 317 0.78 -35.07 13.98
CA ALA A 317 0.53 -33.69 14.37
C ALA A 317 -0.89 -33.22 13.97
N TYR A 318 -1.38 -33.64 12.81
CA TYR A 318 -2.72 -33.26 12.32
C TYR A 318 -3.83 -34.25 12.73
N THR A 319 -3.52 -35.55 12.84
CA THR A 319 -4.51 -36.57 13.19
C THR A 319 -4.89 -36.56 14.66
N THR A 320 -4.05 -36.04 15.54
CA THR A 320 -4.32 -35.89 16.98
C THR A 320 -5.00 -34.57 17.35
N LEU A 321 -5.13 -33.65 16.42
CA LEU A 321 -5.82 -32.37 16.67
C LEU A 321 -7.33 -32.57 16.91
N PRO A 322 -7.99 -31.72 17.73
CA PRO A 322 -9.43 -31.78 17.94
C PRO A 322 -10.25 -31.70 16.64
N ASN A 323 -9.70 -31.08 15.61
CA ASN A 323 -10.33 -30.86 14.31
C ASN A 323 -9.84 -31.84 13.22
N SER A 324 -9.35 -33.02 13.59
CA SER A 324 -8.87 -34.00 12.61
C SER A 324 -9.91 -34.36 11.52
N GLY A 325 -11.20 -34.28 11.84
CA GLY A 325 -12.29 -34.42 10.86
C GLY A 325 -12.30 -33.35 9.75
N ALA A 326 -11.58 -32.23 9.92
CA ALA A 326 -11.45 -31.19 8.89
C ALA A 326 -10.46 -31.54 7.77
N ILE A 327 -9.67 -32.60 7.90
CA ILE A 327 -8.70 -33.03 6.86
C ILE A 327 -9.39 -33.25 5.51
N SER A 328 -10.56 -33.85 5.51
CA SER A 328 -11.33 -34.12 4.29
C SER A 328 -11.77 -32.86 3.54
N ARG A 329 -11.90 -31.75 4.21
CA ARG A 329 -12.29 -30.47 3.63
C ARG A 329 -11.11 -29.66 3.11
N GLN A 330 -9.87 -30.02 3.52
CA GLN A 330 -8.70 -29.26 3.11
C GLN A 330 -8.47 -29.33 1.60
N HIS A 331 -8.24 -28.21 0.98
CA HIS A 331 -7.98 -28.08 -0.45
C HIS A 331 -7.00 -26.93 -0.70
N VAL A 332 -6.52 -26.84 -1.90
CA VAL A 332 -5.60 -25.79 -2.34
C VAL A 332 -6.20 -25.13 -3.57
N ILE A 333 -6.14 -23.82 -3.63
CA ILE A 333 -6.48 -23.02 -4.80
C ILE A 333 -5.19 -22.61 -5.50
N LEU A 334 -5.12 -22.73 -6.83
CA LEU A 334 -3.97 -22.24 -7.61
C LEU A 334 -4.29 -20.86 -8.15
N THR A 335 -3.55 -19.85 -7.68
CA THR A 335 -3.66 -18.47 -8.14
C THR A 335 -2.50 -18.09 -9.05
N GLN A 336 -2.77 -17.34 -10.12
CA GLN A 336 -1.72 -16.89 -11.02
C GLN A 336 -0.80 -15.89 -10.31
N ALA A 337 0.51 -16.17 -10.30
CA ALA A 337 1.51 -15.36 -9.64
C ALA A 337 2.32 -14.46 -10.60
N SER A 338 1.73 -14.05 -11.72
CA SER A 338 2.41 -13.20 -12.71
C SER A 338 2.81 -11.82 -12.15
N THR A 339 2.03 -11.30 -11.20
CA THR A 339 2.31 -10.06 -10.47
C THR A 339 2.94 -10.31 -9.09
N GLY A 340 3.31 -11.56 -8.81
CA GLY A 340 3.86 -12.00 -7.53
C GLY A 340 2.80 -12.48 -6.54
N ILE A 341 3.26 -12.73 -5.30
CA ILE A 341 2.41 -13.03 -4.17
C ILE A 341 1.69 -11.72 -3.78
N GLN A 342 0.37 -11.70 -3.91
CA GLN A 342 -0.42 -10.46 -3.90
C GLN A 342 -0.90 -10.03 -2.49
N GLU A 343 -0.18 -10.35 -1.44
CA GLU A 343 -0.56 -10.00 -0.07
C GLU A 343 -0.72 -8.48 0.14
N PHE A 344 0.28 -7.72 -0.25
CA PHE A 344 0.23 -6.26 -0.18
C PHE A 344 -0.79 -5.66 -1.16
N GLN A 345 -0.94 -6.26 -2.33
CA GLN A 345 -1.93 -5.85 -3.32
C GLN A 345 -3.36 -6.04 -2.80
N ALA A 346 -3.67 -7.18 -2.18
CA ALA A 346 -4.98 -7.46 -1.60
C ALA A 346 -5.35 -6.44 -0.51
N GLN A 347 -4.38 -6.06 0.33
CA GLN A 347 -4.60 -5.06 1.37
C GLN A 347 -4.85 -3.65 0.84
N THR A 348 -4.23 -3.27 -0.30
CA THR A 348 -4.25 -1.90 -0.82
C THR A 348 -5.23 -1.67 -1.97
N GLN A 349 -5.77 -2.73 -2.58
CA GLN A 349 -6.60 -2.61 -3.78
C GLN A 349 -7.85 -1.76 -3.58
N ASP A 350 -8.57 -1.91 -2.46
CA ASP A 350 -9.82 -1.19 -2.21
C ASP A 350 -9.57 0.29 -1.94
N GLU A 351 -8.45 0.63 -1.34
CA GLU A 351 -8.01 2.00 -1.16
C GLU A 351 -7.64 2.68 -2.47
N LEU A 352 -6.92 1.96 -3.34
CA LEU A 352 -6.59 2.46 -4.68
C LEU A 352 -7.84 2.64 -5.55
N LYS A 353 -8.82 1.73 -5.46
CA LYS A 353 -10.13 1.87 -6.11
C LYS A 353 -10.88 3.10 -5.60
N PHE A 354 -10.89 3.31 -4.28
CA PHE A 354 -11.51 4.50 -3.68
C PHE A 354 -10.82 5.78 -4.15
N LEU A 355 -9.49 5.84 -4.15
CA LEU A 355 -8.75 7.00 -4.65
C LEU A 355 -8.99 7.23 -6.14
N LEU A 356 -9.12 6.18 -6.94
CA LEU A 356 -9.47 6.29 -8.36
C LEU A 356 -10.87 6.87 -8.54
N ALA A 357 -11.84 6.47 -7.72
CA ALA A 357 -13.18 7.06 -7.74
C ALA A 357 -13.13 8.56 -7.41
N CYS A 358 -12.38 8.96 -6.37
CA CYS A 358 -12.19 10.38 -6.05
C CYS A 358 -11.50 11.15 -7.19
N ALA A 359 -10.44 10.59 -7.80
CA ALA A 359 -9.76 11.19 -8.95
C ALA A 359 -10.69 11.32 -10.17
N THR A 360 -11.59 10.35 -10.38
CA THR A 360 -12.61 10.39 -11.42
C THR A 360 -13.60 11.52 -11.19
N LEU A 361 -14.00 11.80 -9.94
CA LEU A 361 -14.83 12.96 -9.61
C LEU A 361 -14.11 14.29 -9.93
N VAL A 362 -12.79 14.38 -9.67
CA VAL A 362 -11.98 15.54 -10.07
C VAL A 362 -11.95 15.69 -11.59
N LEU A 363 -11.81 14.59 -12.34
CA LEU A 363 -11.85 14.60 -13.80
C LEU A 363 -13.22 15.08 -14.31
N PHE A 364 -14.32 14.60 -13.75
CA PHE A 364 -15.65 15.10 -14.10
C PHE A 364 -15.79 16.59 -13.79
N ALA A 365 -15.33 17.06 -12.64
CA ALA A 365 -15.32 18.48 -12.29
C ALA A 365 -14.49 19.29 -13.30
N SER A 366 -13.35 18.77 -13.77
CA SER A 366 -12.51 19.42 -14.76
C SER A 366 -13.18 19.46 -16.13
N CYS A 367 -13.84 18.38 -16.55
CA CYS A 367 -14.63 18.36 -17.80
C CYS A 367 -15.77 19.36 -17.77
N ILE A 368 -16.50 19.46 -16.65
CA ILE A 368 -17.59 20.44 -16.49
C ILE A 368 -17.03 21.87 -16.48
N SER A 369 -15.88 22.11 -15.82
CA SER A 369 -15.19 23.40 -15.81
C SER A 369 -14.81 23.83 -17.23
N ALA A 370 -14.14 22.93 -17.97
CA ALA A 370 -13.76 23.17 -19.36
C ALA A 370 -14.98 23.41 -20.28
N ALA A 371 -16.02 22.57 -20.10
CA ALA A 371 -17.28 22.74 -20.86
C ALA A 371 -17.97 24.07 -20.56
N ASN A 372 -17.99 24.51 -19.31
CA ASN A 372 -18.55 25.80 -18.91
C ASN A 372 -17.76 26.97 -19.52
N LEU A 373 -16.43 26.91 -19.52
CA LEU A 373 -15.58 27.89 -20.16
C LEU A 373 -15.80 27.93 -21.68
N LEU A 374 -15.95 26.78 -22.34
CA LEU A 374 -16.24 26.67 -23.76
C LEU A 374 -17.66 27.20 -24.10
N LEU A 375 -18.65 26.97 -23.24
CA LEU A 375 -20.00 27.54 -23.36
C LEU A 375 -19.99 29.06 -23.33
N LYS A 376 -19.26 29.65 -22.35
CA LYS A 376 -19.10 31.11 -22.23
C LYS A 376 -18.43 31.69 -23.50
N THR A 377 -17.38 31.03 -24.01
CA THR A 377 -16.69 31.44 -25.25
C THR A 377 -17.57 31.27 -26.48
N GLY A 378 -18.30 30.14 -26.58
CA GLY A 378 -19.26 29.86 -27.63
C GLY A 378 -20.42 30.85 -27.67
N ARG A 379 -20.88 31.35 -26.50
CA ARG A 379 -21.89 32.42 -26.41
C ARG A 379 -21.36 33.73 -27.00
N ALA A 380 -20.11 34.08 -26.77
CA ALA A 380 -19.49 35.28 -27.35
C ALA A 380 -19.35 35.18 -28.89
N GLN A 381 -19.10 33.98 -29.42
CA GLN A 381 -18.92 33.72 -30.87
C GLN A 381 -20.22 33.28 -31.56
N ARG A 382 -21.36 33.27 -30.87
CA ARG A 382 -22.63 32.72 -31.39
C ARG A 382 -23.10 33.40 -32.66
N GLN A 383 -22.96 34.72 -32.80
CA GLN A 383 -23.37 35.45 -33.99
C GLN A 383 -22.61 34.94 -35.22
N GLU A 384 -21.34 34.69 -35.10
CA GLU A 384 -20.50 34.14 -36.15
C GLU A 384 -20.93 32.70 -36.52
N THR A 385 -21.22 31.87 -35.53
CA THR A 385 -21.69 30.49 -35.74
C THR A 385 -23.05 30.46 -36.43
N LEU A 386 -24.01 31.34 -36.03
CA LEU A 386 -25.30 31.46 -36.66
C LEU A 386 -25.20 32.00 -38.11
N ARG A 387 -24.26 32.92 -38.36
CA ARG A 387 -23.99 33.40 -39.75
C ARG A 387 -23.51 32.26 -40.63
N ARG A 388 -22.60 31.43 -40.14
CA ARG A 388 -22.10 30.26 -40.89
C ARG A 388 -23.18 29.23 -41.17
N ILE A 389 -24.05 28.95 -40.21
CA ILE A 389 -25.20 28.04 -40.41
C ILE A 389 -26.19 28.66 -41.43
N ALA A 390 -26.44 29.95 -41.35
CA ALA A 390 -27.30 30.66 -42.30
C ALA A 390 -26.74 30.65 -43.72
N LEU A 391 -25.42 30.60 -43.87
CA LEU A 391 -24.68 30.49 -45.13
C LEU A 391 -24.54 29.03 -45.62
N GLY A 392 -25.18 28.04 -44.95
CA GLY A 392 -25.29 26.66 -45.44
C GLY A 392 -24.34 25.66 -44.77
N ALA A 393 -23.53 26.07 -43.77
CA ALA A 393 -22.68 25.11 -43.05
C ALA A 393 -23.49 24.07 -42.25
N SER A 394 -23.21 22.78 -42.42
CA SER A 394 -23.88 21.71 -41.68
C SER A 394 -23.58 21.78 -40.20
N ARG A 395 -24.59 21.52 -39.35
CA ARG A 395 -24.41 21.46 -37.89
C ARG A 395 -23.37 20.42 -37.46
N TYR A 396 -23.26 19.32 -38.22
CA TYR A 396 -22.27 18.27 -37.97
C TYR A 396 -20.85 18.81 -38.10
N ARG A 397 -20.54 19.63 -39.11
CA ARG A 397 -19.23 20.22 -39.30
C ARG A 397 -18.85 21.20 -38.19
N VAL A 398 -19.82 21.94 -37.65
CA VAL A 398 -19.59 22.81 -36.47
C VAL A 398 -19.23 22.01 -35.24
N ILE A 399 -19.94 20.90 -34.98
CA ILE A 399 -19.63 19.99 -33.83
C ILE A 399 -18.26 19.33 -34.04
N GLN A 400 -18.00 18.81 -35.24
CA GLN A 400 -16.71 18.15 -35.56
C GLN A 400 -15.53 19.10 -35.30
N LYS A 401 -15.60 20.35 -35.76
CA LYS A 401 -14.56 21.35 -35.52
C LYS A 401 -14.34 21.62 -34.01
N SER A 402 -15.44 21.74 -33.27
CA SER A 402 -15.38 21.95 -31.83
C SER A 402 -14.77 20.74 -31.10
N VAL A 403 -15.09 19.52 -31.54
CA VAL A 403 -14.49 18.28 -30.98
C VAL A 403 -12.99 18.24 -31.25
N ILE A 404 -12.53 18.62 -32.44
CA ILE A 404 -11.11 18.66 -32.75
C ILE A 404 -10.41 19.73 -31.89
N GLU A 405 -10.96 20.94 -31.77
CA GLU A 405 -10.39 22.01 -30.94
C GLU A 405 -10.30 21.59 -29.47
N SER A 406 -11.36 20.99 -28.91
CA SER A 406 -11.37 20.53 -27.51
C SER A 406 -10.46 19.31 -27.27
N SER A 407 -10.35 18.41 -28.27
CA SER A 407 -9.42 17.26 -28.19
C SER A 407 -7.96 17.72 -28.19
N VAL A 408 -7.60 18.71 -28.99
CA VAL A 408 -6.24 19.29 -28.98
C VAL A 408 -5.97 19.94 -27.62
N LEU A 409 -6.93 20.71 -27.07
CA LEU A 409 -6.79 21.32 -25.74
C LEU A 409 -6.64 20.26 -24.65
N ALA A 410 -7.41 19.16 -24.73
CA ALA A 410 -7.36 18.08 -23.77
C ALA A 410 -6.04 17.29 -23.86
N ILE A 411 -5.48 17.09 -25.07
CA ILE A 411 -4.17 16.45 -25.25
C ILE A 411 -3.05 17.34 -24.66
N VAL A 412 -3.07 18.64 -24.92
CA VAL A 412 -2.10 19.58 -24.32
C VAL A 412 -2.25 19.60 -22.80
N GLY A 413 -3.50 19.62 -22.29
CA GLY A 413 -3.79 19.46 -20.87
C GLY A 413 -3.31 18.12 -20.31
N GLY A 414 -3.48 17.03 -21.06
CA GLY A 414 -2.98 15.70 -20.68
C GLY A 414 -1.46 15.61 -20.59
N LEU A 415 -0.73 16.24 -21.52
CA LEU A 415 0.74 16.35 -21.44
C LEU A 415 1.20 17.13 -20.20
N ALA A 416 0.55 18.25 -19.90
CA ALA A 416 0.79 18.99 -18.65
C ALA A 416 0.38 18.16 -17.43
N GLY A 417 -0.72 17.40 -17.53
CA GLY A 417 -1.20 16.47 -16.51
C GLY A 417 -0.23 15.35 -16.19
N LEU A 418 0.57 14.86 -17.15
CA LEU A 418 1.64 13.87 -16.90
C LEU A 418 2.69 14.41 -15.94
N LEU A 419 3.06 15.68 -16.01
CA LEU A 419 3.98 16.30 -15.04
C LEU A 419 3.35 16.39 -13.65
N ILE A 420 2.06 16.78 -13.59
CA ILE A 420 1.31 16.80 -12.32
C ILE A 420 1.19 15.39 -11.76
N SER A 421 0.92 14.39 -12.60
CA SER A 421 0.77 13.00 -12.16
C SER A 421 2.04 12.44 -11.53
N TYR A 422 3.20 12.75 -12.10
CA TYR A 422 4.49 12.36 -11.53
C TYR A 422 4.69 12.96 -10.13
N THR A 423 4.42 14.26 -9.97
CA THR A 423 4.54 14.95 -8.68
C THR A 423 3.57 14.38 -7.64
N VAL A 424 2.30 14.21 -8.01
CA VAL A 424 1.27 13.66 -7.11
C VAL A 424 1.61 12.23 -6.72
N ALA A 425 1.98 11.37 -7.67
CA ALA A 425 2.36 9.98 -7.39
C ALA A 425 3.59 9.91 -6.46
N THR A 426 4.60 10.76 -6.67
CA THR A 426 5.78 10.82 -5.79
C THR A 426 5.42 11.26 -4.38
N VAL A 427 4.55 12.27 -4.23
CA VAL A 427 4.05 12.70 -2.92
C VAL A 427 3.26 11.59 -2.23
N VAL A 428 2.37 10.89 -2.94
CA VAL A 428 1.61 9.76 -2.39
C VAL A 428 2.55 8.66 -1.92
N LEU A 429 3.55 8.30 -2.73
CA LEU A 429 4.55 7.28 -2.36
C LEU A 429 5.38 7.69 -1.15
N SER A 430 5.79 8.95 -1.04
CA SER A 430 6.55 9.44 0.11
C SER A 430 5.72 9.46 1.40
N LEU A 431 4.41 9.70 1.31
CA LEU A 431 3.48 9.62 2.44
C LEU A 431 3.19 8.16 2.84
N ALA A 432 3.06 7.27 1.86
CA ALA A 432 2.80 5.85 2.11
C ALA A 432 4.03 5.12 2.66
N PHE A 433 5.23 5.42 2.14
CA PHE A 433 6.47 4.67 2.39
C PHE A 433 7.65 5.59 2.75
N PRO A 434 7.59 6.35 3.86
CA PRO A 434 8.62 7.35 4.20
C PRO A 434 10.01 6.74 4.48
N ASN A 435 10.08 5.46 4.87
CA ASN A 435 11.31 4.77 5.28
C ASN A 435 11.60 3.51 4.45
N ALA A 436 11.36 3.56 3.15
CA ALA A 436 11.56 2.42 2.25
C ALA A 436 12.76 2.64 1.28
N PRO A 437 14.01 2.61 1.77
CA PRO A 437 15.19 2.95 0.96
C PRO A 437 15.43 1.99 -0.20
N TYR A 438 14.94 0.75 -0.10
CA TYR A 438 15.13 -0.28 -1.12
C TYR A 438 13.86 -0.54 -1.96
N SER A 439 12.80 0.27 -1.79
CA SER A 439 11.54 0.06 -2.51
C SER A 439 11.68 0.24 -4.01
N GLU A 440 11.07 -0.68 -4.77
CA GLU A 440 10.96 -0.63 -6.24
C GLU A 440 9.70 0.10 -6.72
N ILE A 441 8.85 0.54 -5.79
CA ILE A 441 7.62 1.25 -6.13
C ILE A 441 7.96 2.69 -6.48
N HIS A 442 8.14 2.95 -7.78
CA HIS A 442 8.48 4.28 -8.29
C HIS A 442 7.44 4.77 -9.29
N ALA A 443 7.17 6.06 -9.25
CA ALA A 443 6.40 6.75 -10.28
C ALA A 443 7.27 6.88 -11.55
N ALA A 444 7.41 5.81 -12.33
CA ALA A 444 8.16 5.83 -13.56
C ALA A 444 7.22 6.07 -14.76
N ALA A 445 7.63 6.92 -15.68
CA ALA A 445 6.93 7.07 -16.94
C ALA A 445 7.03 5.76 -17.74
N SER A 446 5.90 5.18 -18.10
CA SER A 446 5.81 3.95 -18.89
C SER A 446 4.80 4.11 -20.02
N LEU A 447 4.95 3.29 -21.06
CA LEU A 447 4.06 3.33 -22.22
C LEU A 447 2.57 3.11 -21.84
N PRO A 448 2.19 2.17 -20.94
CA PRO A 448 0.81 2.02 -20.47
C PRO A 448 0.26 3.29 -19.81
N ILE A 449 1.06 4.02 -19.03
CA ILE A 449 0.65 5.25 -18.35
C ILE A 449 0.42 6.37 -19.38
N ALA A 450 1.32 6.51 -20.35
CA ALA A 450 1.16 7.48 -21.45
C ALA A 450 -0.06 7.14 -22.32
N GLY A 451 -0.30 5.86 -22.60
CA GLY A 451 -1.48 5.36 -23.33
C GLY A 451 -2.78 5.67 -22.58
N PHE A 452 -2.81 5.46 -21.27
CA PHE A 452 -3.96 5.78 -20.44
C PHE A 452 -4.24 7.28 -20.40
N ALA A 453 -3.20 8.11 -20.22
CA ALA A 453 -3.34 9.57 -20.24
C ALA A 453 -3.87 10.08 -21.58
N LEU A 454 -3.39 9.53 -22.70
CA LEU A 454 -3.88 9.86 -24.04
C LEU A 454 -5.34 9.44 -24.23
N TRP A 455 -5.71 8.22 -23.81
CA TRP A 455 -7.06 7.71 -23.90
C TRP A 455 -8.05 8.59 -23.10
N ILE A 456 -7.71 8.94 -21.85
CA ILE A 456 -8.55 9.86 -21.05
C ILE A 456 -8.63 11.24 -21.69
N SER A 457 -7.50 11.76 -22.22
CA SER A 457 -7.48 13.07 -22.88
C SER A 457 -8.42 13.11 -24.09
N LEU A 458 -8.37 12.09 -24.94
CA LEU A 458 -9.24 12.00 -26.11
C LEU A 458 -10.71 11.88 -25.72
N THR A 459 -11.05 11.01 -24.77
CA THR A 459 -12.43 10.82 -24.31
C THR A 459 -12.99 12.10 -23.67
N ALA A 460 -12.21 12.76 -22.81
CA ALA A 460 -12.57 14.02 -22.21
C ALA A 460 -12.73 15.13 -23.27
N GLY A 461 -11.80 15.21 -24.24
CA GLY A 461 -11.86 16.17 -25.35
C GLY A 461 -13.13 16.02 -26.18
N VAL A 462 -13.54 14.78 -26.49
CA VAL A 462 -14.78 14.49 -27.20
C VAL A 462 -16.00 14.95 -26.39
N ILE A 463 -16.08 14.58 -25.10
CA ILE A 463 -17.20 14.95 -24.22
C ILE A 463 -17.34 16.49 -24.13
N ILE A 464 -16.21 17.18 -23.89
CA ILE A 464 -16.17 18.64 -23.75
C ILE A 464 -16.47 19.34 -25.07
N GLY A 465 -16.15 18.74 -26.20
CA GLY A 465 -16.44 19.29 -27.52
C GLY A 465 -17.89 19.09 -27.95
N VAL A 466 -18.45 17.89 -27.76
CA VAL A 466 -19.81 17.54 -28.19
C VAL A 466 -20.87 18.28 -27.39
N VAL A 467 -20.81 18.23 -26.04
CA VAL A 467 -21.89 18.72 -25.18
C VAL A 467 -22.14 20.23 -25.33
N PRO A 468 -21.13 21.12 -25.20
CA PRO A 468 -21.36 22.55 -25.39
C PRO A 468 -21.79 22.92 -26.82
N SER A 469 -21.20 22.28 -27.84
CA SER A 469 -21.52 22.58 -29.24
C SER A 469 -22.92 22.16 -29.60
N TRP A 470 -23.40 21.02 -29.12
CA TRP A 470 -24.76 20.56 -29.28
C TRP A 470 -25.76 21.50 -28.59
N ILE A 471 -25.45 21.97 -27.38
CA ILE A 471 -26.27 22.93 -26.64
C ILE A 471 -26.32 24.27 -27.40
N THR A 472 -25.17 24.82 -27.83
CA THR A 472 -25.12 26.15 -28.50
C THR A 472 -25.78 26.15 -29.88
N SER A 473 -25.74 25.01 -30.60
CA SER A 473 -26.36 24.88 -31.92
C SER A 473 -27.88 24.74 -31.92
N ARG A 474 -28.49 24.29 -30.80
CA ARG A 474 -29.92 23.99 -30.69
C ARG A 474 -30.71 24.96 -29.82
N THR A 475 -30.08 25.64 -28.86
CA THR A 475 -30.79 26.40 -27.84
C THR A 475 -30.71 27.90 -28.01
N GLY A 476 -31.81 28.60 -27.67
CA GLY A 476 -31.88 30.05 -27.65
C GLY A 476 -31.07 30.67 -26.49
N ALA A 477 -30.72 31.97 -26.60
CA ALA A 477 -29.85 32.68 -25.65
C ALA A 477 -30.32 32.60 -24.19
N ARG A 478 -31.65 32.59 -23.95
CA ARG A 478 -32.26 32.51 -22.61
C ARG A 478 -32.01 31.14 -21.91
N ARG A 479 -32.02 30.06 -22.69
CA ARG A 479 -31.77 28.71 -22.15
C ARG A 479 -30.29 28.40 -21.95
N LEU A 480 -29.37 29.09 -22.65
CA LEU A 480 -27.94 28.96 -22.43
C LEU A 480 -27.51 29.32 -20.99
N GLY A 481 -28.11 30.38 -20.43
CA GLY A 481 -27.85 30.76 -19.04
C GLY A 481 -28.30 29.70 -17.99
N LEU A 482 -29.34 28.91 -18.31
CA LEU A 482 -29.75 27.79 -17.46
C LEU A 482 -28.71 26.66 -17.47
N TYR A 483 -28.13 26.34 -18.61
CA TYR A 483 -27.09 25.32 -18.70
C TYR A 483 -25.78 25.75 -17.98
N GLU A 484 -25.39 27.04 -18.08
CA GLU A 484 -24.26 27.59 -17.32
C GLU A 484 -24.48 27.44 -15.80
N ARG A 485 -25.69 27.78 -15.32
CA ARG A 485 -26.06 27.59 -13.91
C ARG A 485 -26.07 26.11 -13.52
N ALA A 486 -26.58 25.23 -14.36
CA ALA A 486 -26.61 23.79 -14.12
C ALA A 486 -25.17 23.19 -14.02
N PHE A 487 -24.26 23.60 -14.91
CA PHE A 487 -22.86 23.16 -14.84
C PHE A 487 -22.16 23.70 -13.60
N THR A 488 -22.39 24.97 -13.25
CA THR A 488 -21.84 25.53 -11.99
C THR A 488 -22.39 24.80 -10.77
N ALA A 489 -23.70 24.53 -10.72
CA ALA A 489 -24.30 23.75 -9.63
C ALA A 489 -23.71 22.32 -9.55
N ALA A 490 -23.55 21.65 -10.69
CA ALA A 490 -22.94 20.34 -10.73
C ALA A 490 -21.47 20.35 -10.21
N GLN A 491 -20.69 21.39 -10.55
CA GLN A 491 -19.35 21.58 -10.02
C GLN A 491 -19.33 21.77 -8.51
N VAL A 492 -20.25 22.59 -7.97
CA VAL A 492 -20.39 22.78 -6.53
C VAL A 492 -20.69 21.46 -5.84
N VAL A 493 -21.64 20.68 -6.38
CA VAL A 493 -21.98 19.35 -5.81
C VAL A 493 -20.77 18.43 -5.79
N LEU A 494 -20.01 18.34 -6.90
CA LEU A 494 -18.81 17.49 -6.97
C LEU A 494 -17.72 17.96 -6.01
N ALA A 495 -17.45 19.27 -5.97
CA ALA A 495 -16.44 19.83 -5.06
C ALA A 495 -16.85 19.61 -3.59
N MET A 496 -18.11 19.84 -3.23
CA MET A 496 -18.63 19.62 -1.88
C MET A 496 -18.58 18.13 -1.50
N THR A 497 -18.88 17.22 -2.41
CA THR A 497 -18.75 15.78 -2.18
C THR A 497 -17.31 15.42 -1.79
N LEU A 498 -16.33 15.93 -2.53
CA LEU A 498 -14.91 15.69 -2.22
C LEU A 498 -14.49 16.32 -0.88
N VAL A 499 -14.96 17.55 -0.58
CA VAL A 499 -14.67 18.24 0.68
C VAL A 499 -15.27 17.48 1.87
N VAL A 500 -16.54 17.06 1.78
CA VAL A 500 -17.22 16.31 2.83
C VAL A 500 -16.52 14.96 3.04
N THR A 501 -16.15 14.28 1.96
CA THR A 501 -15.40 13.02 2.05
C THR A 501 -14.06 13.22 2.75
N ALA A 502 -13.28 14.23 2.36
CA ALA A 502 -12.01 14.56 3.00
C ALA A 502 -12.18 14.91 4.48
N ALA A 503 -13.17 15.76 4.81
CA ALA A 503 -13.48 16.13 6.18
C ALA A 503 -13.87 14.91 7.03
N THR A 504 -14.69 14.01 6.49
CA THR A 504 -15.10 12.78 7.18
C THR A 504 -13.91 11.88 7.47
N LEU A 505 -12.99 11.71 6.50
CA LEU A 505 -11.77 10.93 6.69
C LEU A 505 -10.87 11.55 7.77
N TRP A 506 -10.70 12.88 7.77
CA TRP A 506 -9.92 13.57 8.80
C TRP A 506 -10.54 13.49 10.19
N ILE A 507 -11.87 13.64 10.31
CA ILE A 507 -12.58 13.50 11.58
C ILE A 507 -12.44 12.06 12.12
N ASN A 508 -12.61 11.06 11.27
CA ASN A 508 -12.43 9.66 11.66
C ASN A 508 -10.98 9.37 12.08
N LEU A 509 -10.00 9.83 11.30
CA LEU A 509 -8.59 9.71 11.64
C LEU A 509 -8.27 10.39 12.98
N TRP A 510 -8.76 11.61 13.19
CA TRP A 510 -8.56 12.34 14.42
C TRP A 510 -9.13 11.59 15.63
N ARG A 511 -10.37 11.07 15.52
CA ARG A 511 -11.01 10.27 16.57
C ARG A 511 -10.21 9.00 16.89
N GLN A 512 -9.75 8.30 15.86
CA GLN A 512 -8.96 7.08 16.02
C GLN A 512 -7.59 7.34 16.65
N GLN A 513 -6.91 8.42 16.28
CA GLN A 513 -5.61 8.78 16.86
C GLN A 513 -5.71 9.26 18.33
N HIS A 514 -6.86 9.81 18.73
CA HIS A 514 -7.07 10.30 20.09
C HIS A 514 -7.85 9.31 20.97
N GLN A 515 -8.06 8.07 20.50
CA GLN A 515 -8.61 7.02 21.35
C GLN A 515 -7.64 6.66 22.49
N ASN A 516 -8.19 6.26 23.63
CA ASN A 516 -7.36 5.76 24.72
C ASN A 516 -6.75 4.41 24.32
N VAL A 517 -5.44 4.37 24.15
CA VAL A 517 -4.67 3.16 23.83
C VAL A 517 -4.25 2.37 25.07
N GLY A 518 -4.56 2.88 26.28
CA GLY A 518 -4.26 2.22 27.55
C GLY A 518 -2.83 2.38 28.05
N VAL A 519 -2.00 3.14 27.34
CA VAL A 519 -0.63 3.49 27.74
C VAL A 519 -0.41 4.99 27.65
N ALA A 520 0.59 5.51 28.36
CA ALA A 520 1.00 6.92 28.26
C ALA A 520 1.81 7.13 26.98
N LEU A 521 1.38 8.06 26.13
CA LEU A 521 2.01 8.29 24.84
C LEU A 521 3.20 9.24 24.90
N ASP A 522 3.17 10.21 25.82
CA ASP A 522 4.16 11.28 25.89
C ASP A 522 5.41 10.82 26.66
N ASP A 523 6.57 11.30 26.26
CA ASP A 523 7.86 11.03 26.87
C ASP A 523 8.23 9.54 26.97
N ARG A 524 7.68 8.70 26.08
CA ARG A 524 7.94 7.24 26.04
C ARG A 524 8.61 6.83 24.74
N TYR A 525 9.74 6.16 24.88
CA TYR A 525 10.54 5.61 23.77
C TYR A 525 10.54 4.09 23.86
N VAL A 526 10.33 3.47 22.73
CA VAL A 526 10.47 2.02 22.52
C VAL A 526 11.76 1.79 21.74
N VAL A 527 12.65 1.03 22.30
CA VAL A 527 13.91 0.62 21.67
C VAL A 527 13.82 -0.86 21.37
N ARG A 528 13.78 -1.22 20.10
CA ARG A 528 13.83 -2.63 19.68
C ARG A 528 15.28 -3.06 19.53
N LEU A 529 15.62 -4.16 20.18
CA LEU A 529 16.97 -4.71 20.24
C LEU A 529 16.98 -6.13 19.68
N ASP A 530 17.98 -6.45 18.87
CA ASP A 530 18.31 -7.83 18.54
C ASP A 530 19.42 -8.33 19.47
N ILE A 531 19.01 -9.00 20.53
CA ILE A 531 19.89 -9.60 21.52
C ILE A 531 20.36 -10.98 21.05
N SER A 532 19.50 -11.69 20.31
CA SER A 532 19.81 -13.03 19.82
C SER A 532 20.95 -13.01 18.81
N GLY A 533 20.96 -12.05 17.90
CA GLY A 533 22.02 -11.82 16.91
C GLY A 533 23.37 -11.40 17.52
N ALA A 534 23.37 -10.88 18.74
CA ALA A 534 24.58 -10.57 19.47
C ALA A 534 25.26 -11.81 20.10
N GLY A 535 24.59 -12.98 20.03
CA GLY A 535 25.13 -14.26 20.49
C GLY A 535 25.03 -14.50 22.01
N TYR A 536 24.15 -13.75 22.68
CA TYR A 536 23.89 -13.98 24.11
C TYR A 536 23.11 -15.28 24.33
N ARG A 537 23.44 -15.97 25.44
CA ARG A 537 22.70 -17.14 25.89
C ARG A 537 21.79 -16.77 27.06
N PRO A 538 20.68 -17.50 27.28
CA PRO A 538 19.72 -17.22 28.35
C PRO A 538 20.35 -17.09 29.76
N GLU A 539 21.46 -17.80 30.05
CA GLU A 539 22.15 -17.72 31.37
C GLU A 539 22.84 -16.36 31.59
N GLN A 540 23.09 -15.63 30.52
CA GLN A 540 23.76 -14.33 30.56
C GLN A 540 22.77 -13.16 30.72
N PHE A 541 21.46 -13.42 30.56
CA PHE A 541 20.44 -12.35 30.55
C PHE A 541 20.33 -11.55 31.84
N PRO A 542 20.41 -12.13 33.05
CA PRO A 542 20.34 -11.35 34.28
C PRO A 542 21.40 -10.23 34.34
N ARG A 543 22.63 -10.57 33.94
CA ARG A 543 23.74 -9.60 33.88
C ARG A 543 23.60 -8.58 32.75
N LEU A 544 23.14 -9.02 31.58
CA LEU A 544 22.87 -8.12 30.45
C LEU A 544 21.76 -7.14 30.82
N TYR A 545 20.71 -7.65 31.44
CA TYR A 545 19.57 -6.90 31.91
C TYR A 545 19.97 -5.75 32.83
N GLN A 546 20.72 -6.12 33.89
CA GLN A 546 21.25 -5.13 34.85
C GLN A 546 22.12 -4.08 34.16
N ARG A 547 23.03 -4.49 33.28
CA ARG A 547 23.90 -3.56 32.53
C ARG A 547 23.13 -2.62 31.63
N LEU A 548 22.10 -3.11 30.94
CA LEU A 548 21.23 -2.27 30.09
C LEU A 548 20.48 -1.25 30.96
N GLN A 549 19.87 -1.68 32.06
CA GLN A 549 19.17 -0.78 32.95
C GLN A 549 20.09 0.31 33.54
N GLU A 550 21.23 -0.10 34.07
CA GLU A 550 22.20 0.85 34.66
C GLU A 550 22.78 1.80 33.62
N GLY A 551 23.09 1.30 32.43
CA GLY A 551 23.68 2.08 31.36
C GLY A 551 22.72 3.10 30.75
N LEU A 552 21.48 2.70 30.54
CA LEU A 552 20.43 3.59 30.00
C LEU A 552 19.95 4.59 31.07
N ALA A 553 19.91 4.21 32.36
CA ALA A 553 19.54 5.11 33.44
C ALA A 553 20.51 6.29 33.64
N ARG A 554 21.74 6.20 33.13
CA ARG A 554 22.72 7.29 33.16
C ARG A 554 22.50 8.36 32.09
N ILE A 555 21.60 8.15 31.15
CA ILE A 555 21.28 9.12 30.11
C ILE A 555 20.53 10.30 30.76
N PRO A 556 20.98 11.54 30.56
CA PRO A 556 20.25 12.70 31.07
C PRO A 556 18.82 12.75 30.56
N GLY A 557 17.87 13.04 31.43
CA GLY A 557 16.44 13.08 31.09
C GLY A 557 15.71 11.74 31.24
N VAL A 558 16.40 10.60 31.37
CA VAL A 558 15.77 9.30 31.59
C VAL A 558 15.28 9.19 33.05
N ARG A 559 14.00 8.85 33.22
CA ARG A 559 13.35 8.69 34.53
C ARG A 559 13.11 7.24 34.91
N ARG A 560 12.67 6.42 33.96
CA ARG A 560 12.35 5.00 34.18
C ARG A 560 12.74 4.18 32.96
N ILE A 561 13.07 2.93 33.19
CA ILE A 561 13.39 1.95 32.15
C ILE A 561 12.78 0.64 32.55
N ALA A 562 12.12 0.00 31.61
CA ALA A 562 11.67 -1.37 31.75
C ALA A 562 11.99 -2.15 30.49
N LEU A 563 12.38 -3.41 30.68
CA LEU A 563 12.63 -4.32 29.57
C LEU A 563 11.44 -5.27 29.45
N SER A 564 11.12 -5.67 28.23
CA SER A 564 10.04 -6.62 27.93
C SER A 564 10.38 -7.48 26.73
N LEU A 565 9.66 -8.58 26.58
CA LEU A 565 9.72 -9.39 25.38
C LEU A 565 9.17 -8.58 24.20
N VAL A 566 8.02 -7.93 24.39
CA VAL A 566 7.34 -7.07 23.40
C VAL A 566 6.90 -5.78 24.08
N ALA A 567 7.03 -4.65 23.40
CA ALA A 567 6.46 -3.39 23.86
C ALA A 567 5.03 -3.22 23.32
N PRO A 568 4.15 -2.51 24.04
CA PRO A 568 2.84 -2.12 23.50
C PRO A 568 2.96 -1.38 22.16
N LEU A 569 2.02 -1.59 21.26
CA LEU A 569 1.94 -0.96 19.92
C LEU A 569 3.12 -1.31 18.97
N ASP A 570 3.89 -2.33 19.28
CA ASP A 570 5.12 -2.66 18.51
C ASP A 570 4.82 -3.36 17.17
N GLY A 571 3.57 -3.78 16.92
CA GLY A 571 3.17 -4.47 15.70
C GLY A 571 3.80 -5.86 15.54
N TYR A 572 4.46 -6.36 16.57
CA TYR A 572 5.15 -7.65 16.53
C TYR A 572 4.17 -8.77 16.83
N GLU A 573 3.87 -9.57 15.82
CA GLU A 573 3.11 -10.83 15.95
C GLU A 573 4.07 -12.02 15.87
N SER A 574 4.08 -12.85 16.89
CA SER A 574 4.76 -14.14 16.89
C SER A 574 3.84 -15.20 17.48
N THR A 575 3.88 -16.39 16.94
CA THR A 575 3.16 -17.55 17.49
C THR A 575 3.54 -17.86 18.93
N LEU A 576 4.72 -17.45 19.37
CA LEU A 576 5.17 -17.51 20.76
C LEU A 576 4.26 -16.73 21.71
N LEU A 577 3.59 -15.72 21.20
CA LEU A 577 2.79 -14.79 22.00
C LEU A 577 1.35 -15.27 22.25
N TYR A 578 0.92 -16.39 21.66
CA TYR A 578 -0.45 -16.88 21.74
C TYR A 578 -0.59 -18.32 22.25
N PRO A 579 -0.11 -18.65 23.48
CA PRO A 579 -0.31 -19.97 24.02
C PRO A 579 -1.78 -20.24 24.38
N LYS A 580 -2.19 -21.51 24.33
CA LYS A 580 -3.51 -21.94 24.78
C LYS A 580 -3.57 -21.94 26.31
N ILE A 581 -4.65 -21.40 26.87
CA ILE A 581 -4.87 -21.29 28.31
C ILE A 581 -5.76 -22.42 28.82
N TYR A 582 -5.38 -23.04 29.93
CA TYR A 582 -6.13 -24.09 30.57
C TYR A 582 -6.33 -23.82 32.07
N PHE A 583 -7.44 -24.25 32.59
CA PHE A 583 -7.77 -24.12 34.00
C PHE A 583 -7.82 -25.51 34.65
N THR A 584 -7.50 -25.61 35.94
CA THR A 584 -7.65 -26.87 36.69
C THR A 584 -9.12 -27.30 36.73
N ALA A 585 -9.36 -28.61 36.90
CA ALA A 585 -10.65 -29.33 36.72
C ALA A 585 -11.87 -28.76 37.47
N ASP A 586 -11.68 -27.86 38.43
CA ASP A 586 -12.75 -27.21 39.17
C ASP A 586 -13.33 -25.93 38.52
N SER A 587 -12.75 -25.49 37.43
CA SER A 587 -13.26 -24.32 36.72
C SER A 587 -14.07 -24.73 35.48
N SER A 588 -15.31 -24.24 35.41
CA SER A 588 -16.28 -24.46 34.33
C SER A 588 -15.85 -23.91 32.96
N ALA A 589 -14.58 -23.62 32.78
CA ALA A 589 -13.99 -22.93 31.62
C ALA A 589 -13.77 -23.84 30.39
N THR A 590 -14.28 -25.07 30.38
CA THR A 590 -14.17 -26.01 29.25
C THR A 590 -14.96 -25.63 28.00
N SER A 591 -15.70 -24.50 28.01
CA SER A 591 -16.54 -24.06 26.87
C SER A 591 -16.02 -22.87 26.07
N VAL A 592 -14.80 -22.37 26.30
CA VAL A 592 -14.28 -21.24 25.55
C VAL A 592 -13.81 -21.69 24.15
N GLN A 593 -14.48 -21.27 23.11
CA GLN A 593 -14.22 -21.63 21.72
C GLN A 593 -12.79 -21.33 21.23
N ARG A 594 -12.09 -20.39 21.87
CA ARG A 594 -10.69 -20.06 21.56
C ARG A 594 -9.95 -19.72 22.87
N PRO A 595 -9.40 -20.73 23.58
CA PRO A 595 -8.78 -20.55 24.88
C PRO A 595 -7.35 -19.99 24.83
N TRP A 596 -7.06 -19.09 23.90
CA TRP A 596 -5.75 -18.46 23.80
C TRP A 596 -5.73 -17.04 24.36
N ALA A 597 -4.60 -16.62 24.88
CA ALA A 597 -4.30 -15.28 25.33
C ALA A 597 -2.88 -14.89 24.88
N LEU A 598 -2.62 -13.61 24.76
CA LEU A 598 -1.30 -13.09 24.46
C LEU A 598 -0.39 -13.27 25.68
N LEU A 599 0.83 -13.75 25.46
CA LEU A 599 1.89 -13.78 26.47
C LEU A 599 2.81 -12.60 26.27
N ASP A 600 3.11 -11.85 27.32
CA ASP A 600 4.27 -10.97 27.38
C ASP A 600 5.11 -11.26 28.63
N ARG A 601 6.41 -11.03 28.55
CA ARG A 601 7.33 -11.10 29.68
C ARG A 601 7.88 -9.73 29.96
N VAL A 602 7.74 -9.28 31.21
CA VAL A 602 8.04 -7.92 31.58
C VAL A 602 8.91 -7.85 32.83
N GLY A 603 9.79 -6.87 32.85
CA GLY A 603 10.62 -6.58 34.02
C GLY A 603 9.88 -5.79 35.10
N PRO A 604 10.45 -5.72 36.31
CA PRO A 604 9.92 -4.90 37.39
C PRO A 604 9.72 -3.44 36.96
N GLY A 605 8.60 -2.83 37.38
CA GLY A 605 8.25 -1.44 37.07
C GLY A 605 7.79 -1.20 35.63
N PHE A 606 7.53 -2.24 34.85
CA PHE A 606 7.09 -2.14 33.46
C PHE A 606 5.80 -1.35 33.33
N PHE A 607 4.74 -1.70 34.08
CA PHE A 607 3.44 -1.04 33.98
C PHE A 607 3.52 0.45 34.32
N ALA A 608 4.28 0.80 35.35
CA ALA A 608 4.53 2.20 35.70
C ALA A 608 5.30 2.95 34.59
N THR A 609 6.24 2.29 33.91
CA THR A 609 7.03 2.88 32.82
C THR A 609 6.19 3.10 31.56
N VAL A 610 5.35 2.13 31.18
CA VAL A 610 4.44 2.28 30.01
C VAL A 610 3.21 3.14 30.33
N GLY A 611 2.95 3.41 31.63
CA GLY A 611 1.79 4.19 32.06
C GLY A 611 0.49 3.40 32.09
N GLN A 612 0.57 2.06 32.18
CA GLN A 612 -0.58 1.17 32.34
C GLN A 612 -0.97 1.06 33.81
N ARG A 613 -2.24 1.18 34.13
CA ARG A 613 -2.72 1.25 35.49
C ARG A 613 -2.88 -0.13 36.11
N LEU A 614 -2.36 -0.32 37.34
CA LEU A 614 -2.68 -1.48 38.16
C LEU A 614 -4.07 -1.27 38.79
N GLU A 615 -5.03 -2.11 38.44
CA GLU A 615 -6.41 -2.03 38.92
C GLU A 615 -6.62 -2.78 40.26
N ARG A 616 -5.96 -3.95 40.37
CA ARG A 616 -6.08 -4.81 41.56
C ARG A 616 -4.79 -5.57 41.81
N GLY A 617 -4.51 -5.90 43.06
CA GLY A 617 -3.35 -6.71 43.43
C GLY A 617 -2.04 -5.91 43.53
N ARG A 618 -0.93 -6.48 43.03
CA ARG A 618 0.39 -5.85 43.08
C ARG A 618 1.19 -6.07 41.79
N GLU A 619 2.17 -5.22 41.54
CA GLU A 619 3.16 -5.37 40.49
C GLU A 619 4.20 -6.46 40.80
N PHE A 620 4.98 -6.87 39.77
CA PHE A 620 6.12 -7.77 39.92
C PHE A 620 7.22 -7.15 40.76
N ARG A 621 7.85 -7.99 41.57
CA ARG A 621 9.05 -7.68 42.36
C ARG A 621 10.23 -8.51 41.88
N ALA A 622 11.43 -8.13 42.25
CA ALA A 622 12.63 -8.85 41.86
C ALA A 622 12.69 -10.32 42.39
N ASP A 623 11.95 -10.63 43.45
CA ASP A 623 11.83 -11.99 44.01
C ASP A 623 10.77 -12.87 43.31
N ASP A 624 9.94 -12.30 42.46
CA ASP A 624 8.96 -13.04 41.65
C ASP A 624 9.61 -13.81 40.47
N ASP A 625 10.89 -13.59 40.19
CA ASP A 625 11.66 -14.36 39.19
C ASP A 625 11.93 -15.81 39.63
N SER A 626 11.58 -16.17 40.87
CA SER A 626 11.80 -17.51 41.41
C SER A 626 10.90 -18.56 40.71
N PRO A 627 11.51 -19.64 40.19
CA PRO A 627 10.76 -20.71 39.54
C PRO A 627 9.86 -21.51 40.48
N SER A 628 10.10 -21.42 41.80
CA SER A 628 9.31 -22.15 42.80
C SER A 628 7.92 -21.59 43.08
N ARG A 629 7.66 -20.33 42.63
CA ARG A 629 6.37 -19.66 42.81
C ARG A 629 5.97 -18.98 41.50
N PRO A 630 5.43 -19.71 40.51
CA PRO A 630 5.00 -19.14 39.26
C PRO A 630 3.86 -18.11 39.48
N VAL A 631 4.10 -16.88 39.13
CA VAL A 631 3.11 -15.78 39.27
C VAL A 631 2.83 -15.13 37.93
N ALA A 632 1.63 -14.57 37.79
CA ALA A 632 1.23 -13.84 36.60
C ALA A 632 0.44 -12.58 36.98
N ILE A 633 0.51 -11.57 36.12
CA ILE A 633 -0.39 -10.42 36.09
C ILE A 633 -1.22 -10.55 34.82
N VAL A 634 -2.50 -10.19 34.86
CA VAL A 634 -3.42 -10.27 33.71
C VAL A 634 -4.06 -8.93 33.43
N ASN A 635 -4.48 -8.69 32.18
CA ASN A 635 -5.30 -7.51 31.88
C ASN A 635 -6.78 -7.74 32.14
N GLU A 636 -7.59 -6.67 32.10
CA GLU A 636 -9.04 -6.74 32.30
C GLU A 636 -9.73 -7.66 31.28
N ALA A 637 -9.30 -7.63 30.02
CA ALA A 637 -9.83 -8.48 28.94
C ALA A 637 -9.62 -9.98 29.25
N PHE A 638 -8.45 -10.35 29.79
CA PHE A 638 -8.19 -11.71 30.26
C PHE A 638 -9.10 -12.09 31.43
N ALA A 639 -9.18 -11.21 32.44
CA ALA A 639 -10.02 -11.44 33.61
C ALA A 639 -11.48 -11.61 33.19
N LYS A 640 -12.01 -10.77 32.31
CA LYS A 640 -13.36 -10.84 31.78
C LYS A 640 -13.61 -12.10 30.96
N LYS A 641 -12.66 -12.49 30.12
CA LYS A 641 -12.80 -13.65 29.22
C LYS A 641 -12.81 -14.97 29.97
N PHE A 642 -11.94 -15.11 30.98
CA PHE A 642 -11.67 -16.39 31.60
C PHE A 642 -12.28 -16.54 33.00
N PHE A 643 -12.58 -15.46 33.70
CA PHE A 643 -13.14 -15.47 35.05
C PHE A 643 -14.51 -14.80 35.15
N ALA A 644 -15.05 -14.32 34.01
CA ALA A 644 -16.34 -13.67 33.93
C ALA A 644 -16.50 -12.56 34.99
N ASN A 645 -17.35 -12.79 36.04
CA ASN A 645 -17.59 -11.83 37.12
C ASN A 645 -16.87 -12.17 38.44
N GLU A 646 -15.96 -13.16 38.40
CA GLU A 646 -15.24 -13.60 39.60
C GLU A 646 -13.93 -12.79 39.77
N ASN A 647 -13.48 -12.68 41.01
CA ASN A 647 -12.18 -12.09 41.31
C ASN A 647 -11.07 -13.04 40.88
N PRO A 648 -10.21 -12.67 39.91
CA PRO A 648 -9.14 -13.54 39.43
C PRO A 648 -7.94 -13.64 40.38
N LEU A 649 -7.80 -12.71 41.36
CA LEU A 649 -6.65 -12.70 42.26
C LEU A 649 -6.56 -13.98 43.09
N GLY A 650 -5.37 -14.56 43.15
CA GLY A 650 -5.10 -15.82 43.85
C GLY A 650 -5.55 -17.08 43.11
N LYS A 651 -6.28 -16.95 42.00
CA LYS A 651 -6.62 -18.10 41.15
C LYS A 651 -5.46 -18.50 40.26
N GLY A 652 -5.47 -19.78 39.83
CA GLY A 652 -4.44 -20.35 38.98
C GLY A 652 -4.93 -20.66 37.58
N PHE A 653 -4.05 -20.53 36.60
CA PHE A 653 -4.22 -21.00 35.24
C PHE A 653 -2.90 -21.59 34.72
N ALA A 654 -2.99 -22.33 33.64
CA ALA A 654 -1.85 -22.94 32.99
C ALA A 654 -1.85 -22.61 31.49
N ASP A 655 -0.69 -22.44 30.88
CA ASP A 655 -0.55 -22.46 29.43
C ASP A 655 -0.25 -23.91 28.97
N LEU A 656 -0.93 -24.39 27.92
CA LEU A 656 -0.73 -25.78 27.49
C LEU A 656 0.54 -25.86 26.67
N ARG A 657 1.53 -26.48 27.29
CA ARG A 657 2.67 -27.09 26.63
C ARG A 657 2.68 -28.57 27.00
N LYS A 658 3.21 -29.43 26.15
CA LYS A 658 3.20 -30.87 26.39
C LYS A 658 3.97 -31.19 27.70
N GLY A 659 3.31 -31.67 28.74
CA GLY A 659 3.97 -32.05 29.98
C GLY A 659 3.24 -31.62 31.28
N ARG A 660 3.93 -31.69 32.40
CA ARG A 660 3.43 -31.13 33.66
C ARG A 660 3.47 -29.61 33.61
N VAL A 661 2.31 -29.01 33.71
CA VAL A 661 2.11 -27.58 33.49
C VAL A 661 2.19 -26.82 34.81
N PRO A 662 2.91 -25.67 34.88
CA PRO A 662 2.86 -24.84 36.08
C PRO A 662 1.53 -24.18 36.15
N LEU A 663 1.05 -24.08 37.35
CA LEU A 663 -0.08 -23.27 37.69
C LEU A 663 0.40 -21.86 38.03
N TYR A 664 0.24 -20.93 37.13
CA TYR A 664 0.53 -19.52 37.39
C TYR A 664 -0.52 -18.94 38.32
N THR A 665 -0.10 -18.36 39.43
CA THR A 665 -1.01 -17.67 40.35
C THR A 665 -1.16 -16.21 39.95
N ILE A 666 -2.39 -15.74 39.76
CA ILE A 666 -2.66 -14.35 39.40
C ILE A 666 -2.48 -13.47 40.65
N ILE A 667 -1.50 -12.55 40.57
CA ILE A 667 -1.17 -11.63 41.67
C ILE A 667 -1.62 -10.19 41.41
N GLY A 668 -1.99 -9.85 40.20
CA GLY A 668 -2.40 -8.51 39.80
C GLY A 668 -3.29 -8.50 38.57
N VAL A 669 -4.08 -7.43 38.46
CA VAL A 669 -4.88 -7.12 37.27
C VAL A 669 -4.55 -5.70 36.85
N VAL A 670 -4.20 -5.52 35.59
CA VAL A 670 -3.90 -4.21 34.99
C VAL A 670 -4.96 -3.79 34.01
N SER A 671 -5.08 -2.47 33.77
CA SER A 671 -6.00 -1.94 32.76
C SER A 671 -5.67 -2.46 31.36
N ASP A 672 -6.67 -2.46 30.49
CA ASP A 672 -6.49 -2.86 29.09
C ASP A 672 -5.60 -1.88 28.32
N ALA A 673 -4.70 -2.40 27.47
CA ALA A 673 -3.85 -1.64 26.58
C ALA A 673 -3.81 -2.28 25.19
N LYS A 674 -3.63 -1.44 24.16
CA LYS A 674 -3.42 -1.90 22.78
C LYS A 674 -1.99 -2.43 22.65
N TYR A 675 -1.85 -3.68 22.21
CA TYR A 675 -0.53 -4.33 22.16
C TYR A 675 0.02 -4.50 20.76
N ILE A 676 -0.79 -4.92 19.81
CA ILE A 676 -0.35 -5.19 18.44
C ILE A 676 -0.33 -3.87 17.67
N THR A 677 -1.51 -3.32 17.40
CA THR A 677 -1.65 -2.01 16.77
C THR A 677 -2.71 -1.17 17.50
N ALA A 678 -2.70 0.14 17.28
CA ALA A 678 -3.72 1.01 17.86
C ALA A 678 -5.13 0.74 17.32
N ARG A 679 -5.29 0.01 16.20
CA ARG A 679 -6.57 -0.35 15.58
C ARG A 679 -7.24 -1.54 16.25
N ASP A 680 -6.45 -2.50 16.69
CA ASP A 680 -6.96 -3.80 17.11
C ASP A 680 -7.81 -3.71 18.37
N ALA A 681 -8.69 -4.68 18.55
CA ALA A 681 -9.33 -4.89 19.83
C ALA A 681 -8.27 -5.28 20.87
N THR A 682 -8.46 -4.89 22.12
CA THR A 682 -7.55 -5.30 23.19
C THR A 682 -7.64 -6.81 23.40
N PRO A 683 -6.55 -7.57 23.17
CA PRO A 683 -6.55 -9.00 23.39
C PRO A 683 -6.53 -9.33 24.90
N PRO A 684 -6.97 -10.52 25.30
CA PRO A 684 -6.66 -11.05 26.63
C PRO A 684 -5.16 -11.29 26.71
N ILE A 685 -4.51 -10.68 27.71
CA ILE A 685 -3.05 -10.73 27.90
C ILE A 685 -2.76 -11.22 29.31
N TYR A 686 -1.76 -12.09 29.43
CA TYR A 686 -1.11 -12.38 30.70
C TYR A 686 0.37 -12.07 30.63
N PHE A 687 0.89 -11.55 31.73
CA PHE A 687 2.25 -11.11 31.88
C PHE A 687 2.97 -12.04 32.85
N LEU A 688 4.21 -12.40 32.52
CA LEU A 688 5.09 -13.17 33.38
C LEU A 688 6.33 -12.34 33.70
N PRO A 689 6.98 -12.58 34.88
CA PRO A 689 8.27 -11.99 35.15
C PRO A 689 9.29 -12.36 34.05
N LEU A 690 10.09 -11.40 33.58
CA LEU A 690 10.96 -11.58 32.42
C LEU A 690 11.99 -12.71 32.62
N LEU A 691 12.53 -12.86 33.79
CA LEU A 691 13.57 -13.84 34.10
C LEU A 691 13.04 -15.12 34.78
N GLN A 692 11.76 -15.20 35.08
CA GLN A 692 11.12 -16.39 35.62
C GLN A 692 11.16 -17.53 34.63
N ARG A 693 11.82 -18.64 34.97
CA ARG A 693 11.90 -19.85 34.14
C ARG A 693 11.02 -20.94 34.70
N HIS A 694 10.55 -21.78 33.82
CA HIS A 694 9.73 -22.92 34.17
C HIS A 694 10.60 -24.13 34.48
N PRO A 695 10.59 -24.66 35.75
CA PRO A 695 11.50 -25.72 36.14
C PRO A 695 11.09 -27.12 35.69
N LEU A 696 9.87 -27.29 35.16
CA LEU A 696 9.27 -28.62 34.91
C LEU A 696 9.18 -28.99 33.42
N LEU A 697 9.69 -28.18 32.50
CA LEU A 697 9.70 -28.51 31.08
C LEU A 697 10.79 -29.58 30.82
N THR A 698 10.35 -30.72 30.31
CA THR A 698 11.23 -31.86 29.98
C THR A 698 11.44 -32.01 28.47
N ASP A 699 10.55 -31.46 27.67
CA ASP A 699 10.67 -31.49 26.21
C ASP A 699 11.69 -30.43 25.73
N PRO A 700 12.70 -30.79 24.95
CA PRO A 700 13.70 -29.86 24.43
C PRO A 700 13.13 -28.73 23.60
N ALA A 701 12.07 -28.98 22.84
CA ALA A 701 11.40 -27.95 22.01
C ALA A 701 10.70 -26.92 22.91
N GLU A 702 10.03 -27.38 23.97
CA GLU A 702 9.40 -26.48 24.95
C GLU A 702 10.41 -25.69 25.77
N GLN A 703 11.54 -26.29 26.11
CA GLN A 703 12.65 -25.58 26.77
C GLN A 703 13.24 -24.50 25.85
N ALA A 704 13.35 -24.78 24.55
CA ALA A 704 13.79 -23.80 23.56
C ALA A 704 12.80 -22.65 23.48
N LEU A 705 11.50 -22.95 23.41
CA LEU A 705 10.43 -21.98 23.38
C LEU A 705 10.39 -21.09 24.64
N GLU A 706 10.53 -21.72 25.82
CA GLU A 706 10.65 -21.01 27.09
C GLU A 706 11.87 -20.09 27.13
N SER A 707 13.00 -20.59 26.67
CA SER A 707 14.23 -19.81 26.57
C SER A 707 14.07 -18.62 25.63
N ALA A 708 13.33 -18.82 24.54
CA ALA A 708 12.95 -17.77 23.59
C ALA A 708 12.18 -16.64 24.23
N SER A 709 11.20 -17.00 25.03
CA SER A 709 10.31 -16.02 25.66
C SER A 709 11.02 -15.13 26.69
N THR A 710 12.21 -15.50 27.15
CA THR A 710 13.01 -14.72 28.10
C THR A 710 13.94 -13.69 27.46
N PHE A 711 13.98 -13.57 26.12
CA PHE A 711 14.77 -12.54 25.43
C PHE A 711 14.11 -11.17 25.54
N PRO A 712 14.77 -10.16 26.15
CA PRO A 712 14.24 -8.81 26.23
C PRO A 712 14.45 -8.07 24.90
N ASN A 713 13.56 -8.29 23.93
CA ASN A 713 13.72 -7.69 22.62
C ASN A 713 13.32 -6.21 22.59
N SER A 714 12.67 -5.72 23.65
CA SER A 714 12.22 -4.34 23.75
C SER A 714 12.62 -3.70 25.08
N ALA A 715 13.03 -2.44 25.02
CA ALA A 715 13.21 -1.58 26.17
C ALA A 715 12.26 -0.38 26.05
N VAL A 716 11.41 -0.17 27.05
CA VAL A 716 10.60 1.03 27.16
C VAL A 716 11.30 2.00 28.09
N ILE A 717 11.49 3.22 27.64
CA ILE A 717 12.23 4.27 28.35
C ILE A 717 11.32 5.49 28.51
N GLU A 718 11.12 5.92 29.74
CA GLU A 718 10.51 7.21 30.03
C GLU A 718 11.62 8.25 30.11
N ALA A 719 11.63 9.20 29.18
CA ALA A 719 12.64 10.26 29.13
C ALA A 719 12.05 11.57 28.65
N SER A 720 12.45 12.67 29.27
CA SER A 720 12.06 14.02 28.87
C SER A 720 13.22 14.74 28.20
N GLY A 721 12.92 15.43 27.07
CA GLY A 721 13.91 16.15 26.28
C GLY A 721 13.57 16.12 24.80
N ASP A 722 14.49 16.62 23.97
CA ASP A 722 14.34 16.56 22.52
C ASP A 722 14.37 15.09 22.04
N PRO A 723 13.38 14.62 21.26
CA PRO A 723 13.30 13.22 20.83
C PRO A 723 14.51 12.73 20.06
N GLU A 724 15.13 13.58 19.26
CA GLU A 724 16.26 13.19 18.41
C GLU A 724 17.54 13.08 19.24
N GLU A 725 17.75 14.00 20.21
CA GLU A 725 18.86 13.95 21.15
C GLU A 725 18.78 12.73 22.09
N ILE A 726 17.60 12.44 22.59
CA ILE A 726 17.35 11.24 23.41
C ILE A 726 17.63 9.97 22.61
N ALA A 727 17.10 9.85 21.39
CA ALA A 727 17.34 8.68 20.54
C ALA A 727 18.83 8.51 20.22
N GLN A 728 19.57 9.60 19.96
CA GLN A 728 21.01 9.54 19.71
C GLN A 728 21.80 9.14 20.97
N SER A 729 21.38 9.64 22.13
CA SER A 729 21.97 9.27 23.42
C SER A 729 21.75 7.79 23.74
N ILE A 730 20.55 7.26 23.48
CA ILE A 730 20.23 5.84 23.61
C ILE A 730 21.11 5.00 22.68
N ARG A 731 21.25 5.37 21.40
CA ARG A 731 22.15 4.66 20.46
C ARG A 731 23.57 4.62 20.96
N THR A 732 24.08 5.74 21.41
CA THR A 732 25.44 5.88 21.92
C THR A 732 25.65 5.05 23.18
N ALA A 733 24.70 5.06 24.11
CA ALA A 733 24.76 4.30 25.35
C ALA A 733 24.77 2.77 25.08
N ILE A 734 23.87 2.28 24.24
CA ILE A 734 23.79 0.86 23.88
C ILE A 734 25.06 0.41 23.17
N HIS A 735 25.58 1.19 22.25
CA HIS A 735 26.82 0.86 21.54
C HIS A 735 28.05 0.83 22.46
N ARG A 736 28.10 1.70 23.47
CA ARG A 736 29.15 1.67 24.50
C ARG A 736 29.03 0.48 25.44
N LEU A 737 27.80 0.04 25.73
CA LEU A 737 27.55 -1.12 26.59
C LEU A 737 27.97 -2.42 25.90
N ASP A 738 27.58 -2.59 24.65
CA ASP A 738 28.02 -3.69 23.81
C ASP A 738 27.81 -3.34 22.32
N SER A 739 28.90 -3.22 21.58
CA SER A 739 28.89 -2.92 20.14
C SER A 739 28.30 -4.06 19.27
N ARG A 740 28.01 -5.23 19.84
CA ARG A 740 27.39 -6.38 19.17
C ARG A 740 25.86 -6.26 19.17
N LEU A 741 25.28 -5.50 20.10
CA LEU A 741 23.83 -5.29 20.13
C LEU A 741 23.40 -4.47 18.93
N THR A 742 22.39 -4.96 18.21
CA THR A 742 21.81 -4.26 17.09
C THR A 742 20.53 -3.60 17.53
N ILE A 743 20.43 -2.30 17.27
CA ILE A 743 19.20 -1.55 17.43
C ILE A 743 18.39 -1.70 16.13
N ILE A 744 17.23 -2.35 16.23
CA ILE A 744 16.30 -2.51 15.11
C ILE A 744 15.58 -1.19 14.83
N GLY A 745 15.17 -0.50 15.90
CA GLY A 745 14.50 0.79 15.80
C GLY A 745 14.39 1.49 17.15
N ILE A 746 14.28 2.80 17.11
CA ILE A 746 13.91 3.63 18.26
C ILE A 746 12.73 4.48 17.81
N HIS A 747 11.59 4.33 18.48
CA HIS A 747 10.35 5.02 18.15
C HIS A 747 9.69 5.54 19.43
N THR A 748 8.94 6.62 19.34
CA THR A 748 8.05 7.02 20.43
C THR A 748 6.72 6.25 20.33
N PHE A 749 5.97 6.12 21.41
CA PHE A 749 4.61 5.56 21.33
C PHE A 749 3.72 6.38 20.41
N ASN A 750 3.89 7.70 20.38
CA ASN A 750 3.21 8.57 19.42
C ASN A 750 3.52 8.19 17.96
N ASP A 751 4.80 7.87 17.65
CA ASP A 751 5.17 7.43 16.29
C ASP A 751 4.53 6.09 15.94
N GLN A 752 4.43 5.17 16.90
CA GLN A 752 3.79 3.87 16.70
C GLN A 752 2.27 4.01 16.48
N VAL A 753 1.59 4.85 17.27
CA VAL A 753 0.19 5.21 17.02
C VAL A 753 0.04 5.83 15.63
N ARG A 754 0.88 6.81 15.30
CA ARG A 754 0.87 7.44 13.97
C ARG A 754 1.13 6.44 12.84
N SER A 755 2.01 5.48 13.05
CA SER A 755 2.31 4.44 12.05
C SER A 755 1.15 3.47 11.85
N SER A 756 0.40 3.16 12.91
CA SER A 756 -0.80 2.33 12.84
C SER A 756 -1.89 2.92 11.94
N PHE A 757 -1.95 4.26 11.82
CA PHE A 757 -2.92 4.99 10.98
C PHE A 757 -2.28 5.64 9.75
N ARG A 758 -1.17 5.10 9.26
CA ARG A 758 -0.45 5.66 8.08
C ARG A 758 -1.31 5.63 6.82
N GLN A 759 -2.03 4.56 6.64
CA GLN A 759 -2.89 4.28 5.49
C GLN A 759 -4.06 5.26 5.45
N GLU A 760 -4.78 5.45 6.58
CA GLU A 760 -5.88 6.41 6.69
C GLU A 760 -5.41 7.85 6.53
N ARG A 761 -4.21 8.15 7.04
CA ARG A 761 -3.60 9.47 6.84
C ARG A 761 -3.27 9.73 5.38
N MET A 762 -2.74 8.75 4.67
CA MET A 762 -2.51 8.83 3.23
C MET A 762 -3.83 9.10 2.49
N LEU A 763 -4.87 8.30 2.77
CA LEU A 763 -6.20 8.48 2.16
C LEU A 763 -6.77 9.87 2.44
N ALA A 764 -6.75 10.33 3.69
CA ALA A 764 -7.24 11.65 4.08
C ALA A 764 -6.45 12.78 3.38
N SER A 765 -5.11 12.65 3.31
CA SER A 765 -4.25 13.66 2.68
C SER A 765 -4.48 13.74 1.17
N VAL A 766 -4.53 12.59 0.48
CA VAL A 766 -4.74 12.54 -0.98
C VAL A 766 -6.16 13.01 -1.34
N THR A 767 -7.16 12.60 -0.55
CA THR A 767 -8.54 13.06 -0.77
C THR A 767 -8.66 14.56 -0.51
N SER A 768 -7.93 15.13 0.47
CA SER A 768 -7.87 16.58 0.70
C SER A 768 -7.22 17.32 -0.47
N LEU A 769 -6.17 16.75 -1.06
CA LEU A 769 -5.56 17.29 -2.28
C LEU A 769 -6.58 17.31 -3.42
N PHE A 770 -7.35 16.25 -3.61
CA PHE A 770 -8.42 16.18 -4.62
C PHE A 770 -9.56 17.16 -4.33
N ALA A 771 -9.94 17.33 -3.06
CA ALA A 771 -10.92 18.35 -2.65
C ALA A 771 -10.42 19.76 -2.97
N GLY A 772 -9.16 20.07 -2.69
CA GLY A 772 -8.52 21.33 -3.06
C GLY A 772 -8.50 21.56 -4.58
N MET A 773 -8.18 20.51 -5.37
CA MET A 773 -8.27 20.57 -6.84
C MET A 773 -9.71 20.83 -7.31
N GLY A 774 -10.72 20.18 -6.69
CA GLY A 774 -12.13 20.38 -6.99
C GLY A 774 -12.59 21.82 -6.72
N LEU A 775 -12.18 22.40 -5.60
CA LEU A 775 -12.46 23.81 -5.26
C LEU A 775 -11.78 24.78 -6.25
N LEU A 776 -10.53 24.51 -6.61
CA LEU A 776 -9.79 25.32 -7.58
C LEU A 776 -10.47 25.27 -8.96
N LEU A 777 -10.93 24.10 -9.40
CA LEU A 777 -11.70 23.92 -10.64
C LEU A 777 -13.02 24.68 -10.61
N TRP A 778 -13.70 24.70 -9.47
CA TRP A 778 -14.90 25.49 -9.27
C TRP A 778 -14.63 27.00 -9.43
N VAL A 779 -13.59 27.52 -8.76
CA VAL A 779 -13.17 28.92 -8.88
C VAL A 779 -12.79 29.27 -10.33
N MET A 780 -12.06 28.38 -11.02
CA MET A 780 -11.73 28.57 -12.44
C MET A 780 -12.98 28.61 -13.35
N GLY A 781 -13.98 27.78 -13.05
CA GLY A 781 -15.25 27.76 -13.77
C GLY A 781 -16.08 29.07 -13.61
N LEU A 782 -15.87 29.82 -12.52
CA LEU A 782 -16.50 31.12 -12.26
C LEU A 782 -15.81 32.28 -12.98
N MET A 783 -14.54 32.13 -13.42
CA MET A 783 -13.81 33.23 -14.05
C MET A 783 -14.55 33.80 -15.25
N PRO A 784 -14.70 35.13 -15.34
CA PRO A 784 -15.24 35.80 -16.51
C PRO A 784 -14.29 35.63 -17.69
N THR A 785 -14.78 35.23 -18.85
CA THR A 785 -13.96 35.22 -20.07
C THR A 785 -13.59 36.65 -20.44
N PRO A 786 -12.30 36.97 -20.68
CA PRO A 786 -11.92 38.29 -21.13
C PRO A 786 -12.64 38.62 -22.44
N ALA A 787 -13.44 39.68 -22.42
CA ALA A 787 -14.21 40.14 -23.60
C ALA A 787 -13.23 40.48 -24.73
N THR A 788 -13.30 39.71 -25.81
CA THR A 788 -12.61 40.05 -27.06
C THR A 788 -13.22 41.35 -27.65
N GLY A 789 -12.52 42.48 -27.41
CA GLY A 789 -12.72 43.71 -28.18
C GLY A 789 -14.12 44.38 -28.10
N GLY A 790 -14.53 44.86 -26.94
CA GLY A 790 -15.67 45.71 -26.75
C GLY A 790 -15.54 46.46 -25.43
N ARG A 791 -15.74 47.78 -25.42
CA ARG A 791 -15.69 48.64 -24.24
C ARG A 791 -16.53 48.07 -23.09
N PRO A 792 -16.08 48.11 -21.84
CA PRO A 792 -16.87 47.63 -20.73
C PRO A 792 -18.12 48.48 -20.53
N ARG A 793 -19.29 47.89 -20.70
CA ARG A 793 -20.52 48.43 -20.12
C ARG A 793 -20.53 48.02 -18.67
N LEU A 794 -20.40 48.99 -17.80
CA LEU A 794 -20.75 48.87 -16.39
C LEU A 794 -22.22 48.46 -16.30
N ILE A 795 -22.47 47.19 -15.95
CA ILE A 795 -23.75 46.75 -15.45
C ILE A 795 -23.51 46.43 -13.98
N GLU A 796 -24.19 47.19 -13.14
CA GLU A 796 -24.31 47.02 -11.70
C GLU A 796 -24.66 45.56 -11.37
N GLY A 797 -23.82 44.93 -10.58
CA GLY A 797 -24.05 43.58 -10.01
C GLY A 797 -24.06 43.67 -8.51
N GLU A 798 -25.26 43.90 -7.92
CA GLU A 798 -25.47 43.84 -6.48
C GLU A 798 -25.65 42.43 -5.92
N ASP A 799 -25.66 41.37 -6.73
CA ASP A 799 -26.04 40.02 -6.29
C ASP A 799 -24.85 39.05 -6.05
N GLU A 800 -23.60 39.35 -6.42
CA GLU A 800 -22.50 38.42 -6.29
C GLU A 800 -21.77 38.49 -4.92
N THR A 801 -21.93 39.56 -4.17
CA THR A 801 -21.33 39.72 -2.85
C THR A 801 -22.06 38.97 -1.72
N ALA A 802 -23.33 38.65 -1.92
CA ALA A 802 -24.14 37.95 -0.92
C ALA A 802 -23.78 36.46 -0.75
N ILE A 803 -23.35 35.80 -1.84
CA ILE A 803 -23.01 34.35 -1.80
C ILE A 803 -21.62 34.14 -1.18
N GLY A 804 -20.67 35.05 -1.45
CA GLY A 804 -19.34 35.00 -0.83
C GLY A 804 -19.34 35.21 0.69
N ALA A 805 -20.21 36.08 1.17
CA ALA A 805 -20.38 36.36 2.60
C ALA A 805 -21.08 35.22 3.34
N MET A 806 -21.97 34.47 2.67
CA MET A 806 -22.69 33.33 3.27
C MET A 806 -21.78 32.10 3.49
N VAL A 807 -20.77 31.89 2.64
CA VAL A 807 -19.79 30.79 2.77
C VAL A 807 -18.77 31.08 3.84
N LEU A 808 -18.36 32.33 4.03
CA LEU A 808 -17.41 32.73 5.09
C LEU A 808 -18.04 32.71 6.51
N ALA A 809 -19.38 32.88 6.60
CA ALA A 809 -20.09 32.85 7.89
C ALA A 809 -20.36 31.42 8.41
N GLN A 810 -20.17 30.37 7.61
CA GLN A 810 -20.31 28.95 8.03
C GLN A 810 -18.99 28.26 8.41
N ILE A 811 -17.86 28.94 8.32
CA ILE A 811 -16.52 28.40 8.66
C ILE A 811 -16.05 28.88 10.05
N HIS A 812 -16.84 29.75 10.71
CA HIS A 812 -16.61 30.08 12.13
C HIS A 812 -17.56 29.25 13.04
#